data_e59611cf8f3cd6a5cc4753b801bcb4a2
#
_entry.id   e59611cf8f3cd6a5cc4753b801bcb4a2
#
_cell.length_a   1.000
_cell.length_b   1.000
_cell.length_c   1.000
_cell.angle_alpha   90.00
_cell.angle_beta   90.00
_cell.angle_gamma   90.00
#
_symmetry.space_group_name_H-M   'P 1'
#
loop_
_entity.id
_entity.type
_entity.pdbx_description
1 polymer ?
#
loop_
_entity_poly.entity_id
_entity_poly.type
_entity_poly.pdbx_seq_one_letter_code
_entity_poly.pdbx_strand_id
1 'polypeptide(L)'
;MHENYDKENLVVDMSKWNMCIFDIEVATSGKFEDDKEFIVKNGDKDITVKCSQVNDKFRKLNPIVFDEEQQKYIPFNESCYVSIEGFPYAEKAEVPINLITCYSTMTKQSYTWGLKPYTGTSETVTNYRYIKTEIEMLKDWLKWFHDMCFDFWTGWNSELFDIPYIVNRIKKLRTFRGVKTEWERALSDVGKLPEWREVTDRASGSKMGETYDIPGLLHHDYMNLYKKFAKHDPLPMYSLNYVTMKELGEGKLDYEGSINDTYKKDWNTFVEYNIKDVMLIVKLESKLLLFNLLVEYSYDTITTIDKIIKTVQPIEGYILKYLHNNNMVMNDRPDHHEDWWRDEQCYIVKDKNGNDYYQNCDWEDNPDFEKYLVKKSVMENGVTPEIKSKIETLWKPIKNKSAFDLFSDDYNSFVGDPHPFKKFGIKAGYCYDYPGRYDNCMSFDITSSYPHHIMQFNISPETLVKHPTKEQVESGEVILTDVNEVGFRRTTNAILPTIIKKIFDERKECKNKMKAAHKAGNKDEEKLWDARQQTKKLTINSIYGVCLTSSFHLYSIDCARAITRCARVTLRDWLSKNINDYYPTKGFIGELEKEFNITFKNKTPLKCENRPFATSHCDTDSDYFCFNEAIERLKQEGISFNTEDEKRDVYEHLENIFQTFFNKVLEIRAKKSNTTNKIKFNRENIFTNMFCFAKKLYIGSVIDSEGDKYPFDKPKHKIMGVPIKRSDSPDFCKEADEKLAFDICAGQGYDESKKYILKAFDEFKKQKLEDICGRKSIKEYTKYVPEPIEHYIDEGFNYQKVGGIFQSKIALAYNYMITKYKLPYTPIVNGTKFNYLYVKPNNRNNIEAIAFIGNWPKEFNKYFEVDYETMFRKSFMPVIESMFKVKNWIGPKDSISLEEEIQLDGFFE
;
A
#
# COMPACT_ATOMS: atom_id res chain seq x y z
N MET A 1 13.85 -19.77 -32.04
CA MET A 1 13.64 -19.92 -30.57
C MET A 1 12.19 -20.18 -30.16
N HIS A 2 11.20 -19.93 -30.99
CA HIS A 2 9.77 -20.02 -30.62
C HIS A 2 9.09 -21.37 -30.96
N GLU A 3 9.65 -22.20 -31.79
CA GLU A 3 9.00 -23.43 -32.28
C GLU A 3 9.07 -24.62 -31.31
N ASN A 4 9.99 -24.57 -30.31
CA ASN A 4 10.18 -25.65 -29.37
C ASN A 4 9.95 -25.21 -27.90
N TYR A 5 9.06 -24.22 -27.67
CA TYR A 5 8.72 -23.79 -26.34
C TYR A 5 7.72 -24.77 -25.69
N ASP A 6 8.24 -25.77 -25.03
CA ASP A 6 7.44 -26.69 -24.22
C ASP A 6 7.13 -26.03 -22.87
N LYS A 7 5.91 -25.47 -22.77
CA LYS A 7 5.40 -24.77 -21.58
C LYS A 7 5.41 -25.63 -20.32
N GLU A 8 5.31 -26.94 -20.46
CA GLU A 8 5.17 -27.86 -19.32
C GLU A 8 6.51 -28.13 -18.63
N ASN A 9 7.61 -28.00 -19.38
CA ASN A 9 8.94 -28.37 -18.90
C ASN A 9 9.89 -27.20 -18.65
N LEU A 10 9.46 -25.95 -18.81
CA LEU A 10 10.31 -24.80 -18.50
C LEU A 10 10.36 -24.56 -16.98
N VAL A 11 11.21 -25.27 -16.32
CA VAL A 11 11.61 -24.96 -14.94
C VAL A 11 12.71 -23.91 -15.04
N VAL A 12 12.44 -22.70 -14.52
CA VAL A 12 13.48 -21.69 -14.39
C VAL A 12 14.49 -22.17 -13.36
N ASP A 13 15.65 -22.61 -13.85
CA ASP A 13 16.74 -23.05 -13.00
C ASP A 13 17.53 -21.83 -12.51
N MET A 14 17.12 -21.27 -11.39
CA MET A 14 17.78 -20.12 -10.76
C MET A 14 19.22 -20.44 -10.30
N SER A 15 19.61 -21.71 -10.24
CA SER A 15 20.99 -22.07 -9.90
C SER A 15 22.01 -21.65 -10.98
N LYS A 16 21.53 -21.39 -12.18
CA LYS A 16 22.35 -20.88 -13.30
C LYS A 16 22.50 -19.37 -13.33
N TRP A 17 21.76 -18.66 -12.49
CA TRP A 17 21.79 -17.20 -12.40
C TRP A 17 22.66 -16.76 -11.22
N ASN A 18 23.63 -15.90 -11.52
CA ASN A 18 24.46 -15.32 -10.48
C ASN A 18 23.82 -14.02 -9.96
N MET A 19 23.29 -14.06 -8.76
CA MET A 19 22.70 -12.90 -8.11
C MET A 19 23.61 -12.38 -7.01
N CYS A 20 23.87 -11.08 -7.02
CA CYS A 20 24.52 -10.35 -5.93
C CYS A 20 23.46 -9.78 -5.00
N ILE A 21 23.42 -10.27 -3.75
CA ILE A 21 22.67 -9.66 -2.67
C ILE A 21 23.66 -8.83 -1.85
N PHE A 22 23.41 -7.54 -1.69
CA PHE A 22 24.41 -6.64 -1.13
C PHE A 22 23.83 -5.62 -0.18
N ASP A 23 24.72 -5.05 0.63
CA ASP A 23 24.44 -3.93 1.52
C ASP A 23 25.74 -3.15 1.76
N ILE A 24 25.62 -1.83 1.96
CA ILE A 24 26.76 -0.95 2.29
C ILE A 24 26.54 -0.27 3.63
N GLU A 25 27.63 -0.05 4.34
CA GLU A 25 27.63 0.79 5.51
C GLU A 25 28.50 2.03 5.28
N VAL A 26 27.96 3.17 5.63
CA VAL A 26 28.64 4.45 5.46
C VAL A 26 28.88 5.11 6.83
N ALA A 27 29.95 5.88 6.93
CA ALA A 27 30.21 6.63 8.15
C ALA A 27 29.09 7.63 8.40
N THR A 28 28.62 7.74 9.63
CA THR A 28 27.53 8.64 9.98
C THR A 28 27.97 9.70 10.99
N SER A 29 29.22 9.73 11.38
CA SER A 29 29.73 10.70 12.32
C SER A 29 30.54 11.79 11.63
N GLY A 30 30.05 12.98 11.81
CA GLY A 30 30.67 14.22 11.43
C GLY A 30 30.22 14.77 10.06
N LYS A 31 30.33 16.02 9.79
CA LYS A 31 29.83 16.77 8.63
C LYS A 31 30.92 17.12 7.65
N PHE A 32 30.70 16.92 6.34
CA PHE A 32 31.42 17.67 5.33
C PHE A 32 30.77 19.07 5.27
N GLU A 33 31.46 20.06 5.82
CA GLU A 33 31.02 21.46 5.71
C GLU A 33 31.72 22.09 4.53
N ASP A 34 30.96 22.61 3.56
CA ASP A 34 31.49 23.33 2.41
C ASP A 34 32.35 24.53 2.86
N ASP A 35 32.09 25.05 4.06
CA ASP A 35 32.81 26.16 4.68
C ASP A 35 33.87 25.73 5.73
N LYS A 36 34.12 24.42 5.91
CA LYS A 36 35.18 23.98 6.82
C LYS A 36 36.54 24.53 6.34
N GLU A 37 37.25 25.09 7.28
CA GLU A 37 38.59 25.65 7.06
C GLU A 37 39.65 24.62 7.44
N PHE A 38 40.64 24.44 6.57
CA PHE A 38 41.82 23.62 6.80
C PHE A 38 43.04 24.50 6.93
N ILE A 39 43.91 24.20 7.89
CA ILE A 39 45.23 24.80 7.98
C ILE A 39 46.15 23.99 7.05
N VAL A 40 46.64 24.63 6.01
CA VAL A 40 47.49 24.03 4.99
C VAL A 40 48.86 24.68 5.03
N LYS A 41 49.88 23.85 4.98
CA LYS A 41 51.26 24.35 4.93
C LYS A 41 51.63 24.77 3.51
N ASN A 42 52.05 26.03 3.32
CA ASN A 42 52.58 26.53 2.07
C ASN A 42 53.99 27.08 2.32
N GLY A 43 55.02 26.23 2.13
CA GLY A 43 56.35 26.46 2.59
C GLY A 43 56.42 26.50 4.14
N ASP A 44 56.92 27.58 4.71
CA ASP A 44 57.01 27.77 6.16
C ASP A 44 55.78 28.49 6.76
N LYS A 45 54.75 28.82 5.96
CA LYS A 45 53.57 29.54 6.39
C LYS A 45 52.32 28.64 6.41
N ASP A 46 51.54 28.75 7.46
CA ASP A 46 50.23 28.16 7.56
C ASP A 46 49.20 29.09 6.89
N ILE A 47 48.39 28.52 5.97
CA ILE A 47 47.31 29.24 5.30
C ILE A 47 45.99 28.49 5.59
N THR A 48 44.95 29.25 5.89
CA THR A 48 43.63 28.72 6.03
C THR A 48 42.94 28.61 4.66
N VAL A 49 42.49 27.45 4.28
CA VAL A 49 41.82 27.15 3.01
C VAL A 49 40.43 26.59 3.31
N LYS A 50 39.39 27.17 2.74
CA LYS A 50 38.04 26.63 2.82
C LYS A 50 37.84 25.40 1.94
N CYS A 51 36.99 24.46 2.35
CA CYS A 51 36.68 23.25 1.58
C CYS A 51 36.21 23.60 0.15
N SER A 52 35.44 24.68 0.00
CA SER A 52 34.97 25.18 -1.30
C SER A 52 36.12 25.66 -2.23
N GLN A 53 37.30 25.95 -1.69
CA GLN A 53 38.50 26.37 -2.44
C GLN A 53 39.38 25.20 -2.89
N VAL A 54 39.05 23.96 -2.45
CA VAL A 54 39.78 22.75 -2.82
C VAL A 54 39.44 22.37 -4.25
N ASN A 55 40.27 22.77 -5.19
CA ASN A 55 40.15 22.48 -6.62
C ASN A 55 41.38 21.71 -7.14
N ASP A 56 41.39 21.38 -8.45
CA ASP A 56 42.46 20.61 -9.05
C ASP A 56 43.83 21.28 -8.99
N LYS A 57 43.91 22.63 -8.95
CA LYS A 57 45.15 23.33 -8.75
C LYS A 57 45.69 23.14 -7.34
N PHE A 58 44.83 23.22 -6.34
CA PHE A 58 45.18 22.98 -4.94
C PHE A 58 45.67 21.54 -4.73
N ARG A 59 45.00 20.54 -5.34
CA ARG A 59 45.39 19.13 -5.23
C ARG A 59 46.73 18.80 -5.88
N LYS A 60 47.06 19.45 -6.99
CA LYS A 60 48.35 19.28 -7.69
C LYS A 60 49.55 19.75 -6.87
N LEU A 61 49.32 20.55 -5.85
CA LEU A 61 50.37 21.03 -4.94
C LEU A 61 50.73 19.98 -3.85
N ASN A 62 50.05 18.82 -3.82
CA ASN A 62 50.18 17.81 -2.77
C ASN A 62 50.18 18.43 -1.37
N PRO A 63 49.14 19.18 -1.00
CA PRO A 63 49.14 19.96 0.22
C PRO A 63 49.19 19.04 1.45
N ILE A 64 49.83 19.51 2.51
CA ILE A 64 49.75 18.90 3.84
C ILE A 64 48.83 19.76 4.72
N VAL A 65 47.92 19.10 5.46
CA VAL A 65 46.94 19.76 6.33
C VAL A 65 47.19 19.36 7.77
N PHE A 66 46.86 20.25 8.70
CA PHE A 66 46.97 19.99 10.11
C PHE A 66 45.76 19.12 10.55
N ASP A 67 46.03 17.96 11.08
CA ASP A 67 45.05 17.08 11.67
C ASP A 67 44.95 17.35 13.18
N GLU A 68 43.82 17.87 13.61
CA GLU A 68 43.59 18.27 15.00
C GLU A 68 43.52 17.07 15.97
N GLU A 69 43.11 15.89 15.50
CA GLU A 69 43.07 14.69 16.33
C GLU A 69 44.48 14.12 16.55
N GLN A 70 45.31 14.13 15.52
CA GLN A 70 46.66 13.62 15.58
C GLN A 70 47.71 14.69 15.96
N GLN A 71 47.29 15.95 16.09
CA GLN A 71 48.18 17.13 16.40
C GLN A 71 49.42 17.16 15.50
N LYS A 72 49.25 16.83 14.22
CA LYS A 72 50.37 16.83 13.23
C LYS A 72 49.86 17.12 11.83
N TYR A 73 50.80 17.54 10.97
CA TYR A 73 50.53 17.70 9.54
C TYR A 73 50.49 16.34 8.83
N ILE A 74 49.44 16.07 8.10
CA ILE A 74 49.27 14.89 7.27
C ILE A 74 49.06 15.30 5.80
N PRO A 75 49.37 14.44 4.81
CA PRO A 75 49.01 14.70 3.43
C PRO A 75 47.46 14.85 3.30
N PHE A 76 47.07 15.86 2.52
CA PHE A 76 45.64 16.08 2.25
C PHE A 76 45.04 14.83 1.56
N ASN A 77 44.19 14.12 2.26
CA ASN A 77 43.53 12.92 1.80
C ASN A 77 42.08 12.91 2.27
N GLU A 78 41.37 11.80 2.05
CA GLU A 78 39.96 11.66 2.44
C GLU A 78 39.74 11.76 3.96
N SER A 79 40.76 11.51 4.80
CA SER A 79 40.66 11.66 6.25
C SER A 79 40.56 13.10 6.72
N CYS A 80 40.86 14.06 5.83
CA CYS A 80 40.66 15.48 6.08
C CYS A 80 39.20 15.93 6.00
N TYR A 81 38.30 15.04 5.51
CA TYR A 81 36.87 15.30 5.49
C TYR A 81 36.27 15.07 6.88
N VAL A 82 35.62 16.07 7.38
CA VAL A 82 34.83 15.95 8.60
C VAL A 82 33.40 15.64 8.18
N SER A 83 32.86 14.64 8.76
CA SER A 83 31.55 14.19 8.50
C SER A 83 30.48 14.98 9.28
N ILE A 84 29.26 15.11 8.78
CA ILE A 84 28.10 15.71 9.45
C ILE A 84 27.47 14.73 10.41
N GLU A 85 27.01 15.14 11.56
CA GLU A 85 26.06 14.39 12.35
C GLU A 85 24.71 14.37 11.63
N GLY A 86 24.30 13.19 11.15
CA GLY A 86 23.06 13.01 10.42
C GLY A 86 23.08 11.78 9.50
N PHE A 87 21.93 11.46 8.92
CA PHE A 87 21.85 10.39 7.94
C PHE A 87 22.45 10.88 6.60
N PRO A 88 23.40 10.15 6.01
CA PRO A 88 24.06 10.57 4.77
C PRO A 88 23.07 10.50 3.59
N TYR A 89 23.04 11.53 2.77
CA TYR A 89 22.23 11.59 1.56
C TYR A 89 22.93 10.87 0.40
N ALA A 90 22.20 9.97 -0.25
CA ALA A 90 22.75 9.20 -1.37
C ALA A 90 23.12 10.09 -2.57
N GLU A 91 22.37 11.16 -2.81
CA GLU A 91 22.63 12.12 -3.89
C GLU A 91 23.95 12.88 -3.66
N LYS A 92 24.30 13.14 -2.42
CA LYS A 92 25.51 13.88 -2.06
C LYS A 92 26.72 12.98 -1.83
N ALA A 93 26.51 11.76 -1.34
CA ALA A 93 27.53 10.76 -1.03
C ALA A 93 28.78 11.37 -0.34
N GLU A 94 28.55 12.13 0.75
CA GLU A 94 29.58 12.99 1.36
C GLU A 94 30.59 12.20 2.17
N VAL A 95 30.16 11.11 2.81
CA VAL A 95 30.98 10.35 3.76
C VAL A 95 31.47 9.04 3.16
N PRO A 96 32.60 8.50 3.67
CA PRO A 96 33.17 7.27 3.14
C PRO A 96 32.23 6.04 3.30
N ILE A 97 32.28 5.17 2.33
CA ILE A 97 31.77 3.82 2.45
C ILE A 97 32.78 3.03 3.28
N ASN A 98 32.34 2.50 4.42
CA ASN A 98 33.21 1.80 5.37
C ASN A 98 33.22 0.29 5.19
N LEU A 99 32.07 -0.24 4.79
CA LEU A 99 31.87 -1.65 4.52
C LEU A 99 31.06 -1.84 3.24
N ILE A 100 31.40 -2.88 2.50
CA ILE A 100 30.59 -3.43 1.42
C ILE A 100 30.50 -4.93 1.65
N THR A 101 29.29 -5.46 1.79
CA THR A 101 29.06 -6.91 1.85
C THR A 101 28.26 -7.34 0.65
N CYS A 102 28.72 -8.36 -0.05
CA CYS A 102 28.06 -9.00 -1.19
C CYS A 102 27.92 -10.49 -0.93
N TYR A 103 26.78 -11.08 -1.24
CA TYR A 103 26.58 -12.52 -1.29
C TYR A 103 26.35 -12.95 -2.73
N SER A 104 27.08 -13.95 -3.22
CA SER A 104 26.86 -14.53 -4.55
C SER A 104 26.06 -15.83 -4.41
N THR A 105 24.95 -15.94 -5.14
CA THR A 105 24.15 -17.17 -5.18
C THR A 105 24.85 -18.33 -5.87
N MET A 106 25.76 -18.04 -6.78
CA MET A 106 26.55 -19.08 -7.49
C MET A 106 27.60 -19.70 -6.58
N THR A 107 28.41 -18.89 -5.89
CA THR A 107 29.42 -19.38 -4.95
C THR A 107 28.85 -19.78 -3.60
N LYS A 108 27.66 -19.32 -3.27
CA LYS A 108 26.99 -19.47 -1.96
C LYS A 108 27.82 -18.91 -0.79
N GLN A 109 28.59 -17.86 -1.05
CA GLN A 109 29.47 -17.24 -0.07
C GLN A 109 29.24 -15.74 0.01
N SER A 110 29.47 -15.18 1.21
CA SER A 110 29.57 -13.76 1.44
C SER A 110 31.01 -13.26 1.29
N TYR A 111 31.15 -12.06 0.75
CA TYR A 111 32.41 -11.36 0.55
C TYR A 111 32.24 -9.97 1.15
N THR A 112 33.16 -9.59 2.04
CA THR A 112 33.06 -8.30 2.74
C THR A 112 34.36 -7.52 2.62
N TRP A 113 34.28 -6.25 2.23
CA TRP A 113 35.38 -5.27 2.19
C TRP A 113 35.20 -4.27 3.31
N GLY A 114 36.27 -4.01 4.05
CA GLY A 114 36.21 -3.06 5.15
C GLY A 114 37.48 -2.26 5.35
N LEU A 115 37.33 -1.04 5.88
CA LEU A 115 38.44 -0.08 6.09
C LEU A 115 39.26 -0.32 7.37
N LYS A 116 38.85 -1.25 8.23
CA LYS A 116 39.58 -1.67 9.44
C LYS A 116 39.72 -3.18 9.46
N PRO A 117 40.74 -3.76 10.13
CA PRO A 117 40.89 -5.20 10.27
C PRO A 117 39.76 -5.78 11.10
N TYR A 118 39.22 -6.93 10.65
CA TYR A 118 38.34 -7.76 11.44
C TYR A 118 39.16 -8.73 12.29
N THR A 119 38.93 -8.76 13.58
CA THR A 119 39.65 -9.60 14.55
C THR A 119 38.71 -10.55 15.31
N GLY A 120 37.43 -10.57 14.94
CA GLY A 120 36.44 -11.46 15.53
C GLY A 120 36.62 -12.93 15.11
N THR A 121 35.86 -13.81 15.72
CA THR A 121 35.91 -15.26 15.50
C THR A 121 34.59 -15.82 14.95
N SER A 122 33.69 -14.98 14.48
CA SER A 122 32.39 -15.42 13.96
C SER A 122 32.56 -16.23 12.68
N GLU A 123 31.99 -17.43 12.66
CA GLU A 123 31.98 -18.30 11.47
C GLU A 123 31.18 -17.71 10.28
N THR A 124 30.38 -16.73 10.53
CA THR A 124 29.61 -16.05 9.46
C THR A 124 30.48 -15.14 8.61
N VAL A 125 31.67 -14.76 9.08
CA VAL A 125 32.62 -13.89 8.39
C VAL A 125 33.64 -14.76 7.64
N THR A 126 33.32 -15.14 6.40
CA THR A 126 34.12 -16.11 5.63
C THR A 126 35.20 -15.48 4.74
N ASN A 127 34.88 -14.42 4.00
CA ASN A 127 35.77 -13.79 3.02
C ASN A 127 35.88 -12.28 3.32
N TYR A 128 36.56 -11.94 4.41
CA TYR A 128 36.81 -10.55 4.78
C TYR A 128 38.10 -10.01 4.19
N ARG A 129 38.03 -8.85 3.53
CA ARG A 129 39.17 -8.14 2.93
C ARG A 129 39.35 -6.80 3.63
N TYR A 130 40.44 -6.69 4.40
CA TYR A 130 40.85 -5.41 4.96
C TYR A 130 41.62 -4.61 3.91
N ILE A 131 41.16 -3.36 3.65
CA ILE A 131 41.84 -2.43 2.74
C ILE A 131 41.91 -1.07 3.40
N LYS A 132 43.10 -0.51 3.46
CA LYS A 132 43.42 0.67 4.26
C LYS A 132 42.71 1.95 3.81
N THR A 133 42.43 2.10 2.51
CA THR A 133 41.81 3.30 1.98
C THR A 133 40.55 2.98 1.19
N GLU A 134 39.52 3.85 1.26
CA GLU A 134 38.26 3.69 0.56
C GLU A 134 38.44 3.52 -0.96
N ILE A 135 39.34 4.29 -1.56
CA ILE A 135 39.59 4.22 -3.02
C ILE A 135 40.15 2.87 -3.44
N GLU A 136 41.09 2.32 -2.69
CA GLU A 136 41.65 1.00 -2.98
C GLU A 136 40.57 -0.08 -2.72
N MET A 137 39.77 0.09 -1.70
CA MET A 137 38.63 -0.79 -1.39
C MET A 137 37.62 -0.81 -2.52
N LEU A 138 37.17 0.36 -2.99
CA LEU A 138 36.24 0.46 -4.10
C LEU A 138 36.82 -0.09 -5.43
N LYS A 139 38.12 0.09 -5.69
CA LYS A 139 38.77 -0.48 -6.88
C LYS A 139 38.87 -2.00 -6.81
N ASP A 140 39.23 -2.57 -5.65
CA ASP A 140 39.29 -4.01 -5.47
C ASP A 140 37.91 -4.63 -5.56
N TRP A 141 36.91 -3.99 -4.93
CA TRP A 141 35.52 -4.40 -5.01
C TRP A 141 34.97 -4.32 -6.45
N LEU A 142 35.17 -3.22 -7.19
CA LEU A 142 34.73 -3.06 -8.57
C LEU A 142 35.34 -4.12 -9.48
N LYS A 143 36.64 -4.43 -9.29
CA LYS A 143 37.30 -5.49 -10.05
C LYS A 143 36.65 -6.83 -9.77
N TRP A 144 36.46 -7.18 -8.50
CA TRP A 144 35.80 -8.42 -8.10
C TRP A 144 34.36 -8.48 -8.61
N PHE A 145 33.59 -7.37 -8.52
CA PHE A 145 32.22 -7.30 -8.96
C PHE A 145 32.12 -7.56 -10.47
N HIS A 146 33.00 -6.97 -11.25
CA HIS A 146 33.08 -7.19 -12.69
C HIS A 146 33.48 -8.63 -13.03
N ASP A 147 34.48 -9.18 -12.34
CA ASP A 147 34.97 -10.54 -12.59
C ASP A 147 33.90 -11.61 -12.25
N MET A 148 32.98 -11.31 -11.35
CA MET A 148 31.89 -12.23 -10.95
C MET A 148 30.74 -12.31 -11.96
N CYS A 149 30.60 -11.40 -12.91
CA CYS A 149 29.60 -11.40 -13.97
C CYS A 149 28.18 -11.66 -13.44
N PHE A 150 27.68 -10.75 -12.62
CA PHE A 150 26.35 -10.90 -12.01
C PHE A 150 25.22 -10.65 -13.00
N ASP A 151 24.22 -11.51 -13.03
CA ASP A 151 22.97 -11.33 -13.76
C ASP A 151 22.03 -10.37 -13.05
N PHE A 152 21.94 -10.48 -11.71
CA PHE A 152 21.09 -9.67 -10.86
C PHE A 152 21.83 -8.99 -9.72
N TRP A 153 21.39 -7.81 -9.40
CA TRP A 153 21.85 -7.06 -8.25
C TRP A 153 20.66 -6.64 -7.38
N THR A 154 20.67 -6.93 -6.09
CA THR A 154 19.56 -6.64 -5.17
C THR A 154 20.04 -6.34 -3.76
N GLY A 155 19.30 -5.49 -3.07
CA GLY A 155 19.47 -5.17 -1.67
C GLY A 155 18.16 -4.69 -1.08
N TRP A 156 18.16 -4.30 0.18
CA TRP A 156 16.96 -3.78 0.84
C TRP A 156 16.94 -2.25 0.82
N ASN A 157 16.01 -1.65 0.10
CA ASN A 157 15.94 -0.22 -0.18
C ASN A 157 17.13 0.30 -1.02
N SER A 158 17.79 -0.60 -1.71
CA SER A 158 19.02 -0.35 -2.48
C SER A 158 18.80 0.62 -3.66
N GLU A 159 17.58 0.70 -4.20
CA GLU A 159 17.21 1.63 -5.25
C GLU A 159 17.35 3.10 -4.82
N LEU A 160 17.00 3.40 -3.55
CA LEU A 160 16.98 4.78 -3.05
C LEU A 160 18.22 5.15 -2.23
N PHE A 161 19.04 4.18 -1.83
CA PHE A 161 20.20 4.45 -1.01
C PHE A 161 21.50 3.87 -1.55
N ASP A 162 21.67 2.55 -1.56
CA ASP A 162 22.98 1.93 -1.80
C ASP A 162 23.53 2.20 -3.20
N ILE A 163 22.72 1.99 -4.23
CA ILE A 163 23.13 2.19 -5.63
C ILE A 163 23.47 3.64 -5.92
N PRO A 164 22.59 4.63 -5.66
CA PRO A 164 22.96 6.01 -5.90
C PRO A 164 24.12 6.44 -5.02
N TYR A 165 24.24 5.92 -3.78
CA TYR A 165 25.38 6.24 -2.94
C TYR A 165 26.71 5.77 -3.54
N ILE A 166 26.79 4.51 -3.94
CA ILE A 166 27.99 3.94 -4.57
C ILE A 166 28.40 4.71 -5.83
N VAL A 167 27.44 4.94 -6.73
CA VAL A 167 27.74 5.62 -8.01
C VAL A 167 28.20 7.07 -7.76
N ASN A 168 27.47 7.80 -6.92
CA ASN A 168 27.83 9.19 -6.59
C ASN A 168 29.14 9.28 -5.82
N ARG A 169 29.41 8.33 -4.92
CA ARG A 169 30.68 8.28 -4.19
C ARG A 169 31.86 8.02 -5.10
N ILE A 170 31.77 7.08 -6.02
CA ILE A 170 32.80 6.80 -7.03
C ILE A 170 33.07 8.04 -7.89
N LYS A 171 32.00 8.69 -8.39
CA LYS A 171 32.11 9.94 -9.16
C LYS A 171 32.81 11.05 -8.37
N LYS A 172 32.46 11.23 -7.10
CA LYS A 172 33.02 12.24 -6.20
C LYS A 172 34.51 12.01 -5.95
N LEU A 173 34.90 10.79 -5.61
CA LEU A 173 36.28 10.39 -5.37
C LEU A 173 37.16 10.55 -6.62
N ARG A 174 36.64 10.15 -7.78
CA ARG A 174 37.32 10.32 -9.07
C ARG A 174 37.56 11.77 -9.39
N THR A 175 36.55 12.64 -9.24
CA THR A 175 36.63 14.07 -9.49
C THR A 175 37.59 14.72 -8.51
N PHE A 176 37.54 14.35 -7.26
CA PHE A 176 38.47 14.84 -6.22
C PHE A 176 39.92 14.57 -6.57
N ARG A 177 40.24 13.40 -7.15
CA ARG A 177 41.62 13.09 -7.57
C ARG A 177 41.99 13.62 -8.95
N GLY A 178 41.10 14.34 -9.63
CA GLY A 178 41.34 14.82 -10.98
C GLY A 178 41.55 13.71 -12.02
N VAL A 179 40.99 12.48 -11.72
CA VAL A 179 41.11 11.34 -12.63
C VAL A 179 40.02 11.43 -13.69
N LYS A 180 40.44 11.40 -14.96
CA LYS A 180 39.52 11.46 -16.10
C LYS A 180 38.84 10.10 -16.39
N THR A 181 39.46 9.00 -16.01
CA THR A 181 38.92 7.65 -16.24
C THR A 181 37.69 7.42 -15.38
N GLU A 182 36.61 6.99 -16.00
CA GLU A 182 35.29 6.78 -15.39
C GLU A 182 35.22 5.39 -14.75
N TRP A 183 35.57 5.28 -13.47
CA TRP A 183 35.61 4.02 -12.73
C TRP A 183 34.24 3.35 -12.61
N GLU A 184 33.17 4.16 -12.60
CA GLU A 184 31.79 3.71 -12.53
C GLU A 184 31.38 2.82 -13.73
N ARG A 185 32.13 2.84 -14.83
CA ARG A 185 31.94 1.94 -15.99
C ARG A 185 32.14 0.46 -15.61
N ALA A 186 32.97 0.20 -14.61
CA ALA A 186 33.23 -1.16 -14.17
C ALA A 186 32.02 -1.84 -13.47
N LEU A 187 30.97 -1.08 -13.13
CA LEU A 187 29.70 -1.63 -12.68
C LEU A 187 28.92 -2.31 -13.82
N SER A 188 29.19 -1.95 -15.05
CA SER A 188 28.47 -2.42 -16.24
C SER A 188 29.30 -3.47 -16.99
N ASP A 189 28.73 -4.65 -17.23
CA ASP A 189 29.36 -5.71 -18.03
C ASP A 189 29.60 -5.29 -19.46
N VAL A 190 28.82 -4.33 -19.97
CA VAL A 190 28.99 -3.78 -21.33
C VAL A 190 29.83 -2.50 -21.35
N GLY A 191 30.46 -2.12 -20.22
CA GLY A 191 31.35 -0.98 -20.08
C GLY A 191 30.71 0.40 -20.30
N LYS A 192 29.38 0.51 -20.13
CA LYS A 192 28.63 1.76 -20.22
C LYS A 192 28.55 2.45 -18.87
N LEU A 193 28.31 3.77 -18.90
CA LEU A 193 28.06 4.54 -17.68
C LEU A 193 26.69 4.22 -17.08
N PRO A 194 26.57 4.23 -15.74
CA PRO A 194 25.26 4.24 -15.07
C PRO A 194 24.39 5.40 -15.55
N GLU A 195 23.14 5.11 -15.92
CA GLU A 195 22.16 6.06 -16.43
C GLU A 195 21.31 6.59 -15.26
N TRP A 196 21.35 7.92 -15.07
CA TRP A 196 20.58 8.57 -14.00
C TRP A 196 19.08 8.53 -14.29
N ARG A 197 18.27 8.29 -13.27
CA ARG A 197 16.81 8.47 -13.32
C ARG A 197 16.23 8.95 -11.99
N GLU A 198 15.13 9.66 -12.07
CA GLU A 198 14.31 10.03 -10.93
C GLU A 198 13.39 8.89 -10.50
N VAL A 199 13.25 8.68 -9.20
CA VAL A 199 12.28 7.74 -8.63
C VAL A 199 11.10 8.53 -8.09
N THR A 200 9.90 8.24 -8.61
CA THR A 200 8.66 8.90 -8.22
C THR A 200 7.69 7.94 -7.55
N ASP A 201 6.95 8.43 -6.56
CA ASP A 201 5.83 7.69 -5.97
C ASP A 201 4.68 7.61 -6.99
N ARG A 202 4.24 6.38 -7.30
CA ARG A 202 3.22 6.13 -8.33
C ARG A 202 1.84 6.68 -7.97
N ALA A 203 1.52 6.77 -6.69
CA ALA A 203 0.20 7.21 -6.25
C ALA A 203 0.08 8.73 -6.19
N SER A 204 1.14 9.42 -5.76
CA SER A 204 1.16 10.87 -5.58
C SER A 204 1.88 11.62 -6.71
N GLY A 205 2.67 10.91 -7.55
CA GLY A 205 3.55 11.53 -8.54
C GLY A 205 4.73 12.32 -7.92
N SER A 206 4.88 12.29 -6.60
CA SER A 206 5.94 13.04 -5.91
C SER A 206 7.30 12.36 -6.06
N LYS A 207 8.35 13.16 -6.18
CA LYS A 207 9.74 12.67 -6.20
C LYS A 207 10.07 12.01 -4.87
N MET A 208 10.56 10.76 -4.93
CA MET A 208 11.04 10.00 -3.78
C MET A 208 12.56 10.08 -3.61
N GLY A 209 13.30 10.23 -4.72
CA GLY A 209 14.74 10.26 -4.75
C GLY A 209 15.29 10.10 -6.17
N GLU A 210 16.56 9.78 -6.27
CA GLU A 210 17.28 9.56 -7.52
C GLU A 210 18.02 8.23 -7.45
N THR A 211 18.21 7.59 -8.60
CA THR A 211 18.95 6.33 -8.71
C THR A 211 19.67 6.23 -10.04
N TYR A 212 20.33 5.10 -10.27
CA TYR A 212 21.01 4.80 -11.51
C TYR A 212 20.63 3.43 -12.03
N ASP A 213 20.27 3.34 -13.30
CA ASP A 213 20.18 2.08 -14.03
C ASP A 213 21.57 1.74 -14.59
N ILE A 214 22.05 0.53 -14.37
CA ILE A 214 23.37 0.08 -14.80
C ILE A 214 23.19 -0.81 -16.03
N PRO A 215 23.61 -0.35 -17.22
CA PRO A 215 23.44 -1.13 -18.44
C PRO A 215 24.15 -2.49 -18.37
N GLY A 216 23.45 -3.55 -18.72
CA GLY A 216 23.94 -4.93 -18.66
C GLY A 216 23.67 -5.65 -17.32
N LEU A 217 23.27 -4.93 -16.27
CA LEU A 217 22.98 -5.47 -14.95
C LEU A 217 21.52 -5.26 -14.58
N LEU A 218 20.82 -6.31 -14.22
CA LEU A 218 19.41 -6.24 -13.80
C LEU A 218 19.33 -5.93 -12.30
N HIS A 219 18.71 -4.81 -11.96
CA HIS A 219 18.48 -4.43 -10.57
C HIS A 219 16.99 -4.44 -10.22
N HIS A 220 16.65 -5.10 -9.13
CA HIS A 220 15.36 -4.98 -8.47
C HIS A 220 15.56 -4.90 -6.96
N ASP A 221 15.07 -3.82 -6.37
CA ASP A 221 15.07 -3.65 -4.92
C ASP A 221 14.19 -4.72 -4.26
N TYR A 222 14.76 -5.50 -3.33
CA TYR A 222 14.07 -6.63 -2.70
C TYR A 222 12.86 -6.19 -1.88
N MET A 223 12.90 -5.02 -1.24
CA MET A 223 11.74 -4.45 -0.55
C MET A 223 10.58 -4.17 -1.51
N ASN A 224 10.87 -3.70 -2.73
CA ASN A 224 9.84 -3.43 -3.74
C ASN A 224 9.28 -4.74 -4.32
N LEU A 225 10.11 -5.77 -4.51
CA LEU A 225 9.64 -7.11 -4.88
C LEU A 225 8.73 -7.68 -3.80
N TYR A 226 9.14 -7.59 -2.53
CA TYR A 226 8.33 -8.04 -1.40
C TYR A 226 6.97 -7.35 -1.35
N LYS A 227 6.94 -6.01 -1.45
CA LYS A 227 5.68 -5.24 -1.47
C LYS A 227 4.73 -5.66 -2.59
N LYS A 228 5.27 -6.02 -3.75
CA LYS A 228 4.45 -6.33 -4.92
C LYS A 228 4.00 -7.78 -5.00
N PHE A 229 4.89 -8.71 -4.67
CA PHE A 229 4.71 -10.14 -4.97
C PHE A 229 4.50 -11.02 -3.75
N ALA A 230 4.94 -10.62 -2.56
CA ALA A 230 4.70 -11.42 -1.37
C ALA A 230 3.21 -11.40 -0.97
N LYS A 231 2.73 -12.54 -0.48
CA LYS A 231 1.35 -12.68 0.01
C LYS A 231 1.25 -12.14 1.42
N HIS A 232 0.85 -10.91 1.56
CA HIS A 232 0.57 -10.31 2.87
C HIS A 232 -0.46 -9.19 2.75
N ASP A 233 -1.16 -8.94 3.83
CA ASP A 233 -1.90 -7.71 4.00
C ASP A 233 -0.91 -6.52 4.08
N PRO A 234 -1.34 -5.30 3.74
CA PRO A 234 -0.47 -4.13 3.87
C PRO A 234 0.17 -4.06 5.26
N LEU A 235 1.51 -4.03 5.29
CA LEU A 235 2.24 -4.04 6.54
C LEU A 235 2.35 -2.63 7.14
N PRO A 236 2.41 -2.53 8.47
CA PRO A 236 2.64 -1.26 9.16
C PRO A 236 3.93 -0.59 8.71
N MET A 237 4.96 -1.39 8.46
CA MET A 237 6.26 -0.92 7.97
C MET A 237 6.95 -1.99 7.13
N TYR A 238 7.85 -1.53 6.26
CA TYR A 238 8.66 -2.39 5.38
C TYR A 238 10.15 -2.27 5.69
N SER A 239 10.53 -2.12 6.97
CA SER A 239 11.93 -2.24 7.37
C SER A 239 12.38 -3.70 7.29
N LEU A 240 13.66 -3.94 6.98
CA LEU A 240 14.20 -5.30 6.90
C LEU A 240 13.91 -6.08 8.19
N ASN A 241 14.18 -5.47 9.36
CA ASN A 241 13.95 -6.12 10.65
C ASN A 241 12.48 -6.54 10.85
N TYR A 242 11.52 -5.67 10.52
CA TYR A 242 10.10 -6.00 10.69
C TYR A 242 9.66 -7.14 9.78
N VAL A 243 10.08 -7.09 8.50
CA VAL A 243 9.71 -8.11 7.53
C VAL A 243 10.35 -9.45 7.88
N THR A 244 11.63 -9.47 8.27
CA THR A 244 12.32 -10.71 8.62
C THR A 244 11.81 -11.32 9.93
N MET A 245 11.48 -10.52 10.94
CA MET A 245 10.79 -11.00 12.14
C MET A 245 9.45 -11.66 11.80
N LYS A 246 8.66 -11.04 10.94
CA LYS A 246 7.37 -11.59 10.50
C LYS A 246 7.53 -12.86 9.68
N GLU A 247 8.44 -12.87 8.70
CA GLU A 247 8.58 -13.97 7.75
C GLU A 247 9.45 -15.11 8.27
N LEU A 248 10.50 -14.80 8.99
CA LEU A 248 11.51 -15.78 9.41
C LEU A 248 11.48 -16.05 10.91
N GLY A 249 10.85 -15.19 11.71
CA GLY A 249 10.99 -15.20 13.18
C GLY A 249 12.38 -14.75 13.66
N GLU A 250 13.16 -14.13 12.78
CA GLU A 250 14.55 -13.73 13.02
C GLU A 250 14.74 -12.28 12.59
N GLY A 251 15.38 -11.47 13.42
CA GLY A 251 15.67 -10.06 13.17
C GLY A 251 17.13 -9.76 12.90
N LYS A 252 17.42 -8.45 12.80
CA LYS A 252 18.78 -7.92 12.76
C LYS A 252 19.55 -8.24 14.04
N LEU A 253 20.86 -8.06 14.00
CA LEU A 253 21.70 -8.18 15.18
C LEU A 253 21.41 -7.02 16.14
N ASP A 254 21.19 -7.32 17.42
CA ASP A 254 21.05 -6.30 18.44
C ASP A 254 22.42 -5.73 18.83
N TYR A 255 22.50 -4.42 19.02
CA TYR A 255 23.69 -3.72 19.46
C TYR A 255 23.34 -2.61 20.46
N GLU A 256 24.26 -2.30 21.36
CA GLU A 256 24.07 -1.20 22.32
C GLU A 256 24.38 0.16 21.71
N GLY A 257 23.49 1.13 21.89
CA GLY A 257 23.67 2.50 21.44
C GLY A 257 23.22 2.74 19.98
N SER A 258 23.96 3.54 19.23
CA SER A 258 23.74 3.81 17.83
C SER A 258 24.67 2.97 16.93
N ILE A 259 24.32 2.83 15.64
CA ILE A 259 25.19 2.17 14.65
C ILE A 259 26.55 2.89 14.53
N ASN A 260 26.57 4.19 14.79
CA ASN A 260 27.78 4.99 14.88
C ASN A 260 28.67 4.65 16.07
N ASP A 261 28.05 4.37 17.20
CA ASP A 261 28.79 3.92 18.38
C ASP A 261 29.45 2.58 18.10
N THR A 262 28.71 1.69 17.44
CA THR A 262 29.24 0.37 17.04
C THR A 262 30.39 0.53 16.06
N TYR A 263 30.26 1.38 15.02
CA TYR A 263 31.35 1.69 14.09
C TYR A 263 32.61 2.20 14.77
N LYS A 264 32.47 3.05 15.82
CA LYS A 264 33.61 3.65 16.52
C LYS A 264 34.23 2.71 17.54
N LYS A 265 33.40 1.97 18.29
CA LYS A 265 33.81 1.23 19.48
C LYS A 265 34.00 -0.25 19.24
N ASP A 266 33.21 -0.85 18.34
CA ASP A 266 33.18 -2.30 18.10
C ASP A 266 33.02 -2.61 16.60
N TRP A 267 34.18 -2.57 15.92
CA TRP A 267 34.24 -2.86 14.49
C TRP A 267 33.82 -4.27 14.13
N ASN A 268 34.08 -5.26 15.01
CA ASN A 268 33.72 -6.64 14.75
C ASN A 268 32.19 -6.81 14.69
N THR A 269 31.48 -6.29 15.68
CA THR A 269 30.01 -6.29 15.69
C THR A 269 29.45 -5.49 14.50
N PHE A 270 30.09 -4.40 14.08
CA PHE A 270 29.67 -3.63 12.91
C PHE A 270 29.78 -4.42 11.61
N VAL A 271 30.85 -5.22 11.43
CA VAL A 271 31.02 -6.14 10.29
C VAL A 271 29.97 -7.25 10.32
N GLU A 272 29.78 -7.88 11.47
CA GLU A 272 28.81 -8.95 11.64
C GLU A 272 27.36 -8.48 11.40
N TYR A 273 27.05 -7.25 11.81
CA TYR A 273 25.76 -6.62 11.55
C TYR A 273 25.48 -6.48 10.03
N ASN A 274 26.41 -5.93 9.28
CA ASN A 274 26.26 -5.76 7.82
C ASN A 274 26.12 -7.12 7.09
N ILE A 275 26.93 -8.10 7.47
CA ILE A 275 26.80 -9.47 6.93
C ILE A 275 25.43 -10.06 7.29
N LYS A 276 24.96 -9.86 8.52
CA LYS A 276 23.65 -10.34 8.96
C LYS A 276 22.51 -9.75 8.11
N ASP A 277 22.56 -8.45 7.80
CA ASP A 277 21.56 -7.78 6.96
C ASP A 277 21.48 -8.41 5.56
N VAL A 278 22.61 -8.67 4.92
CA VAL A 278 22.67 -9.39 3.64
C VAL A 278 22.11 -10.81 3.78
N MET A 279 22.51 -11.56 4.82
CA MET A 279 22.07 -12.94 5.02
C MET A 279 20.58 -13.06 5.34
N LEU A 280 19.97 -12.04 5.94
CA LEU A 280 18.52 -11.99 6.14
C LEU A 280 17.77 -11.91 4.81
N ILE A 281 18.26 -11.15 3.82
CA ILE A 281 17.68 -11.12 2.46
C ILE A 281 17.87 -12.47 1.77
N VAL A 282 19.03 -13.11 1.90
CA VAL A 282 19.27 -14.48 1.39
C VAL A 282 18.25 -15.47 1.93
N LYS A 283 17.96 -15.41 3.24
CA LYS A 283 16.96 -16.28 3.88
C LYS A 283 15.54 -15.95 3.41
N LEU A 284 15.21 -14.65 3.21
CA LEU A 284 13.91 -14.26 2.66
C LEU A 284 13.73 -14.82 1.26
N GLU A 285 14.74 -14.68 0.37
CA GLU A 285 14.65 -15.22 -0.98
C GLU A 285 14.55 -16.76 -0.97
N SER A 286 15.29 -17.44 -0.12
CA SER A 286 15.19 -18.91 0.03
C SER A 286 13.79 -19.37 0.47
N LYS A 287 13.06 -18.54 1.24
CA LYS A 287 11.70 -18.83 1.66
C LYS A 287 10.64 -18.40 0.63
N LEU A 288 10.75 -17.18 0.10
CA LEU A 288 9.69 -16.53 -0.67
C LEU A 288 9.83 -16.73 -2.17
N LEU A 289 11.02 -17.01 -2.68
CA LEU A 289 11.36 -17.26 -4.08
C LEU A 289 10.86 -16.13 -5.01
N LEU A 290 11.04 -14.86 -4.60
CA LEU A 290 10.50 -13.71 -5.34
C LEU A 290 11.19 -13.50 -6.69
N PHE A 291 12.50 -13.80 -6.82
CA PHE A 291 13.20 -13.76 -8.08
C PHE A 291 12.77 -14.88 -9.02
N ASN A 292 12.48 -16.09 -8.49
CA ASN A 292 11.88 -17.14 -9.30
C ASN A 292 10.54 -16.68 -9.88
N LEU A 293 9.68 -16.11 -9.03
CA LEU A 293 8.39 -15.58 -9.45
C LEU A 293 8.52 -14.49 -10.51
N LEU A 294 9.50 -13.59 -10.35
CA LEU A 294 9.78 -12.50 -11.27
C LEU A 294 10.20 -13.02 -12.64
N VAL A 295 11.12 -14.00 -12.69
CA VAL A 295 11.57 -14.60 -13.94
C VAL A 295 10.47 -15.42 -14.61
N GLU A 296 9.72 -16.24 -13.87
CA GLU A 296 8.54 -16.97 -14.38
C GLU A 296 7.50 -15.99 -14.99
N TYR A 297 7.25 -14.86 -14.31
CA TYR A 297 6.31 -13.85 -14.80
C TYR A 297 6.82 -13.17 -16.08
N SER A 298 8.12 -12.94 -16.18
CA SER A 298 8.77 -12.39 -17.37
C SER A 298 8.60 -13.33 -18.59
N TYR A 299 8.83 -14.62 -18.43
CA TYR A 299 8.62 -15.62 -19.48
C TYR A 299 7.14 -15.76 -19.87
N ASP A 300 6.24 -15.78 -18.89
CA ASP A 300 4.81 -15.93 -19.15
C ASP A 300 4.26 -14.77 -19.97
N THR A 301 4.72 -13.56 -19.68
CA THR A 301 4.24 -12.33 -20.30
C THR A 301 5.10 -11.84 -21.46
N ILE A 302 6.20 -12.51 -21.79
CA ILE A 302 7.22 -12.03 -22.78
C ILE A 302 7.60 -10.56 -22.52
N THR A 303 7.83 -10.25 -21.26
CA THR A 303 8.23 -8.90 -20.82
C THR A 303 9.65 -8.98 -20.28
N THR A 304 10.47 -7.99 -20.60
CA THR A 304 11.84 -7.94 -20.06
C THR A 304 11.82 -7.78 -18.54
N ILE A 305 12.78 -8.42 -17.87
CA ILE A 305 12.81 -8.51 -16.41
C ILE A 305 12.84 -7.12 -15.74
N ASP A 306 13.52 -6.15 -16.33
CA ASP A 306 13.59 -4.76 -15.86
C ASP A 306 12.21 -4.06 -15.82
N LYS A 307 11.28 -4.48 -16.70
CA LYS A 307 9.94 -3.88 -16.83
C LYS A 307 8.82 -4.67 -16.11
N ILE A 308 9.13 -5.86 -15.63
CA ILE A 308 8.11 -6.78 -15.09
C ILE A 308 7.40 -6.24 -13.84
N ILE A 309 8.05 -5.35 -13.10
CA ILE A 309 7.43 -4.66 -11.94
C ILE A 309 6.38 -3.64 -12.39
N LYS A 310 6.43 -3.15 -13.63
CA LYS A 310 5.40 -2.25 -14.17
C LYS A 310 4.10 -3.04 -14.39
N THR A 311 2.96 -2.33 -14.41
CA THR A 311 1.66 -3.01 -14.53
C THR A 311 1.26 -3.21 -15.98
N VAL A 312 1.52 -2.21 -16.85
CA VAL A 312 1.07 -2.20 -18.24
C VAL A 312 1.85 -3.20 -19.08
N GLN A 313 3.17 -3.16 -19.06
CA GLN A 313 4.04 -3.95 -19.92
C GLN A 313 3.80 -5.47 -19.85
N PRO A 314 3.66 -6.09 -18.65
CA PRO A 314 3.37 -7.52 -18.59
C PRO A 314 2.05 -7.91 -19.27
N ILE A 315 1.03 -7.07 -19.14
CA ILE A 315 -0.26 -7.32 -19.76
C ILE A 315 -0.17 -7.13 -21.28
N GLU A 316 0.50 -6.08 -21.74
CA GLU A 316 0.75 -5.87 -23.17
C GLU A 316 1.56 -7.02 -23.78
N GLY A 317 2.62 -7.43 -23.12
CA GLY A 317 3.43 -8.56 -23.57
C GLY A 317 2.60 -9.85 -23.71
N TYR A 318 1.74 -10.13 -22.72
CA TYR A 318 0.83 -11.28 -22.79
C TYR A 318 -0.18 -11.16 -23.96
N ILE A 319 -0.74 -9.97 -24.18
CA ILE A 319 -1.65 -9.71 -25.30
C ILE A 319 -0.93 -9.85 -26.64
N LEU A 320 0.27 -9.26 -26.80
CA LEU A 320 1.09 -9.38 -28.00
C LEU A 320 1.43 -10.83 -28.31
N LYS A 321 1.76 -11.64 -27.30
CA LYS A 321 1.97 -13.09 -27.46
C LYS A 321 0.71 -13.79 -27.98
N TYR A 322 -0.44 -13.45 -27.44
CA TYR A 322 -1.71 -14.01 -27.92
C TYR A 322 -2.00 -13.61 -29.37
N LEU A 323 -1.84 -12.33 -29.71
CA LEU A 323 -2.09 -11.82 -31.06
C LEU A 323 -1.12 -12.44 -32.09
N HIS A 324 0.17 -12.49 -31.76
CA HIS A 324 1.18 -13.12 -32.61
C HIS A 324 0.84 -14.59 -32.91
N ASN A 325 0.48 -15.36 -31.89
CA ASN A 325 0.14 -16.78 -32.04
C ASN A 325 -1.16 -17.02 -32.83
N ASN A 326 -1.98 -15.99 -32.99
CA ASN A 326 -3.23 -16.06 -33.76
C ASN A 326 -3.17 -15.29 -35.12
N ASN A 327 -1.97 -14.88 -35.54
CA ASN A 327 -1.76 -14.06 -36.74
C ASN A 327 -2.57 -12.77 -36.77
N MET A 328 -2.69 -12.13 -35.61
CA MET A 328 -3.40 -10.86 -35.42
C MET A 328 -2.39 -9.74 -35.13
N VAL A 329 -2.76 -8.52 -35.50
CA VAL A 329 -1.98 -7.31 -35.24
C VAL A 329 -2.77 -6.38 -34.33
N MET A 330 -2.09 -5.71 -33.44
CA MET A 330 -2.69 -4.67 -32.60
C MET A 330 -2.72 -3.35 -33.39
N ASN A 331 -3.79 -2.60 -33.24
CA ASN A 331 -3.87 -1.24 -33.75
C ASN A 331 -2.90 -0.33 -32.98
N ASP A 332 -2.56 0.81 -33.58
CA ASP A 332 -1.85 1.87 -32.88
C ASP A 332 -2.58 2.30 -31.61
N ARG A 333 -1.84 2.85 -30.68
CA ARG A 333 -2.46 3.41 -29.46
C ARG A 333 -3.51 4.44 -29.84
N PRO A 334 -4.67 4.41 -29.20
CA PRO A 334 -5.66 5.49 -29.36
C PRO A 334 -5.01 6.83 -29.06
N ASP A 335 -5.29 7.81 -29.90
CA ASP A 335 -4.81 9.17 -29.66
C ASP A 335 -5.41 9.70 -28.35
N HIS A 336 -4.54 10.28 -27.48
CA HIS A 336 -4.96 10.77 -26.16
C HIS A 336 -5.94 11.94 -26.21
N HIS A 337 -6.11 12.49 -27.40
CA HIS A 337 -7.00 13.61 -27.71
C HIS A 337 -8.39 13.19 -28.20
N GLU A 338 -8.70 11.86 -28.18
CA GLU A 338 -10.10 11.49 -28.35
C GLU A 338 -10.92 12.11 -27.23
N ASP A 339 -11.69 13.08 -27.59
CA ASP A 339 -12.63 13.79 -26.74
C ASP A 339 -13.82 12.88 -26.41
N TRP A 340 -13.52 11.74 -25.72
CA TRP A 340 -14.53 10.74 -25.33
C TRP A 340 -15.73 11.37 -24.63
N TRP A 341 -15.52 12.47 -23.93
CA TRP A 341 -16.56 13.23 -23.25
C TRP A 341 -17.49 13.97 -24.21
N ARG A 342 -17.05 14.30 -25.44
CA ARG A 342 -17.90 14.89 -26.47
C ARG A 342 -18.91 13.91 -27.02
N ASP A 343 -18.60 12.61 -26.95
CA ASP A 343 -19.49 11.54 -27.42
C ASP A 343 -20.47 11.12 -26.33
N GLU A 344 -20.33 11.62 -25.11
CA GLU A 344 -21.22 11.31 -24.01
C GLU A 344 -22.38 12.29 -23.91
N GLN A 345 -23.54 11.74 -23.63
CA GLN A 345 -24.70 12.53 -23.30
C GLN A 345 -24.59 13.01 -21.86
N CYS A 346 -24.57 14.30 -21.68
CA CYS A 346 -24.72 14.92 -20.37
C CYS A 346 -26.20 15.06 -20.03
N TYR A 347 -26.52 14.84 -18.77
CA TYR A 347 -27.89 15.02 -18.26
C TYR A 347 -27.96 16.23 -17.36
N ILE A 348 -29.05 16.95 -17.45
CA ILE A 348 -29.47 17.87 -16.39
C ILE A 348 -30.29 17.05 -15.42
N VAL A 349 -29.91 17.04 -14.15
CA VAL A 349 -30.62 16.33 -13.08
C VAL A 349 -31.14 17.33 -12.06
N LYS A 350 -32.31 17.05 -11.49
CA LYS A 350 -32.87 17.81 -10.37
C LYS A 350 -32.60 17.09 -9.05
N ASP A 351 -32.17 17.82 -8.05
CA ASP A 351 -32.12 17.28 -6.70
C ASP A 351 -33.55 17.29 -6.07
N LYS A 352 -33.67 16.69 -4.89
CA LYS A 352 -34.92 16.66 -4.13
C LYS A 352 -35.50 18.04 -3.76
N ASN A 353 -34.71 19.10 -3.93
CA ASN A 353 -35.11 20.49 -3.67
C ASN A 353 -35.48 21.23 -4.98
N GLY A 354 -35.45 20.51 -6.12
CA GLY A 354 -35.76 21.09 -7.43
C GLY A 354 -34.63 21.85 -8.10
N ASN A 355 -33.39 21.81 -7.57
CA ASN A 355 -32.24 22.46 -8.17
C ASN A 355 -31.67 21.59 -9.29
N ASP A 356 -31.41 22.23 -10.46
CA ASP A 356 -30.84 21.57 -11.63
C ASP A 356 -29.30 21.64 -11.62
N TYR A 357 -28.63 20.58 -12.06
CA TYR A 357 -27.21 20.55 -12.32
C TYR A 357 -26.84 19.54 -13.42
N TYR A 358 -25.64 19.69 -14.01
CA TYR A 358 -25.15 18.77 -15.02
C TYR A 358 -24.58 17.51 -14.37
N GLN A 359 -24.82 16.38 -15.04
CA GLN A 359 -24.34 15.09 -14.62
C GLN A 359 -24.02 14.21 -15.82
N ASN A 360 -22.94 13.44 -15.77
CA ASN A 360 -22.68 12.42 -16.78
C ASN A 360 -23.52 11.15 -16.51
N CYS A 361 -23.58 10.26 -17.49
CA CYS A 361 -24.40 9.05 -17.43
C CYS A 361 -24.02 8.08 -16.31
N ASP A 362 -22.87 8.19 -15.69
CA ASP A 362 -22.46 7.29 -14.59
C ASP A 362 -23.16 7.61 -13.25
N TRP A 363 -23.90 8.69 -13.22
CA TRP A 363 -24.62 9.10 -12.00
C TRP A 363 -26.09 8.66 -12.00
N GLU A 364 -26.49 7.82 -12.90
CA GLU A 364 -27.84 7.27 -12.97
C GLU A 364 -28.28 6.51 -11.72
N ASP A 365 -27.37 6.35 -10.76
CA ASP A 365 -27.55 5.57 -9.57
C ASP A 365 -28.24 6.28 -8.42
N ASN A 366 -28.54 7.57 -8.56
CA ASN A 366 -29.19 8.30 -7.47
C ASN A 366 -30.69 8.43 -7.74
N PRO A 367 -31.57 7.69 -7.03
CA PRO A 367 -33.02 7.75 -7.23
C PRO A 367 -33.67 9.08 -6.87
N ASP A 368 -32.92 9.99 -6.18
CA ASP A 368 -33.43 11.29 -5.73
C ASP A 368 -33.38 12.37 -6.81
N PHE A 369 -32.96 12.05 -8.03
CA PHE A 369 -32.80 13.02 -9.11
C PHE A 369 -33.70 12.72 -10.31
N GLU A 370 -34.34 13.75 -10.81
CA GLU A 370 -35.06 13.77 -12.08
C GLU A 370 -34.07 14.14 -13.20
N LYS A 371 -34.05 13.40 -14.32
CA LYS A 371 -33.04 13.53 -15.37
C LYS A 371 -33.56 14.23 -16.59
N TYR A 372 -32.77 15.13 -17.15
CA TYR A 372 -33.01 15.81 -18.43
C TYR A 372 -31.81 15.60 -19.36
N LEU A 373 -32.05 15.03 -20.54
CA LEU A 373 -31.00 14.79 -21.53
C LEU A 373 -30.57 16.11 -22.19
N VAL A 374 -29.29 16.42 -22.13
CA VAL A 374 -28.67 17.51 -22.89
C VAL A 374 -28.16 16.94 -24.20
N LYS A 375 -28.67 17.44 -25.33
CA LYS A 375 -28.26 16.93 -26.63
C LYS A 375 -26.80 17.20 -26.94
N LYS A 376 -26.12 16.21 -27.49
CA LYS A 376 -24.73 16.27 -27.97
C LYS A 376 -24.44 17.50 -28.82
N SER A 377 -25.37 17.90 -29.69
CA SER A 377 -25.26 19.09 -30.55
C SER A 377 -25.04 20.41 -29.80
N VAL A 378 -25.44 20.47 -28.52
CA VAL A 378 -25.21 21.66 -27.69
C VAL A 378 -23.77 21.70 -27.21
N MET A 379 -23.15 20.52 -26.96
CA MET A 379 -21.76 20.42 -26.57
C MET A 379 -20.81 20.64 -27.74
N GLU A 380 -21.18 20.18 -28.95
CA GLU A 380 -20.38 20.33 -30.19
C GLU A 380 -20.33 21.75 -30.72
N ASN A 381 -21.44 22.51 -30.62
CA ASN A 381 -21.55 23.87 -31.14
C ASN A 381 -21.15 24.96 -30.15
N GLY A 382 -20.64 24.56 -28.97
CA GLY A 382 -20.30 25.49 -27.91
C GLY A 382 -21.51 26.00 -27.11
N VAL A 383 -21.25 26.54 -25.94
CA VAL A 383 -22.28 27.07 -25.05
C VAL A 383 -22.64 28.49 -25.51
N THR A 384 -23.86 28.65 -26.01
CA THR A 384 -24.36 29.97 -26.32
C THR A 384 -24.46 30.84 -25.07
N PRO A 385 -24.46 32.18 -25.18
CA PRO A 385 -24.63 33.08 -24.02
C PRO A 385 -25.87 32.78 -23.17
N GLU A 386 -26.95 32.32 -23.80
CA GLU A 386 -28.20 31.94 -23.11
C GLU A 386 -28.03 30.63 -22.32
N ILE A 387 -27.37 29.61 -22.90
CA ILE A 387 -27.04 28.39 -22.22
C ILE A 387 -26.05 28.66 -21.08
N LYS A 388 -25.07 29.53 -21.31
CA LYS A 388 -24.13 29.99 -20.30
C LYS A 388 -24.83 30.61 -19.11
N SER A 389 -25.72 31.54 -19.35
CA SER A 389 -26.53 32.22 -18.32
C SER A 389 -27.41 31.22 -17.55
N LYS A 390 -28.00 30.27 -18.24
CA LYS A 390 -28.82 29.21 -17.62
C LYS A 390 -27.97 28.29 -16.76
N ILE A 391 -26.82 27.89 -17.22
CA ILE A 391 -25.85 27.09 -16.45
C ILE A 391 -25.39 27.86 -15.21
N GLU A 392 -24.96 29.11 -15.36
CA GLU A 392 -24.54 29.96 -14.22
C GLU A 392 -25.65 30.12 -13.16
N THR A 393 -26.89 30.15 -13.57
CA THR A 393 -28.03 30.21 -12.67
C THR A 393 -28.29 28.91 -11.97
N LEU A 394 -28.15 27.80 -12.66
CA LEU A 394 -28.31 26.44 -12.11
C LEU A 394 -27.21 26.05 -11.14
N TRP A 395 -25.98 26.56 -11.31
CA TRP A 395 -24.82 26.22 -10.51
C TRP A 395 -24.71 26.96 -9.18
N LYS A 396 -25.32 28.12 -9.06
CA LYS A 396 -25.32 28.93 -7.82
C LYS A 396 -25.75 28.15 -6.57
N PRO A 397 -26.79 27.31 -6.60
CA PRO A 397 -27.23 26.55 -5.43
C PRO A 397 -26.28 25.41 -5.05
N ILE A 398 -25.46 24.95 -6.00
CA ILE A 398 -24.61 23.76 -5.86
C ILE A 398 -23.21 24.11 -5.32
N LYS A 399 -22.85 25.39 -5.36
CA LYS A 399 -21.53 25.93 -4.98
C LYS A 399 -21.04 25.54 -3.58
N ASN A 400 -21.92 25.07 -2.72
CA ASN A 400 -21.63 24.68 -1.33
C ASN A 400 -21.54 23.18 -1.11
N LYS A 401 -21.54 22.34 -2.16
CA LYS A 401 -21.45 20.88 -2.03
C LYS A 401 -20.17 20.35 -2.67
N SER A 402 -19.30 19.74 -1.89
CA SER A 402 -17.95 19.32 -2.25
C SER A 402 -17.81 18.49 -3.54
N ALA A 403 -18.82 17.74 -3.95
CA ALA A 403 -18.79 16.98 -5.20
C ALA A 403 -18.97 17.87 -6.45
N PHE A 404 -19.49 19.07 -6.29
CA PHE A 404 -19.82 20.00 -7.37
C PHE A 404 -18.98 21.27 -7.36
N ASP A 405 -18.22 21.53 -6.32
CA ASP A 405 -17.23 22.60 -6.29
C ASP A 405 -16.23 22.48 -7.44
N LEU A 406 -15.97 21.25 -7.86
CA LEU A 406 -15.14 20.95 -9.02
C LEU A 406 -15.72 21.44 -10.35
N PHE A 407 -17.03 21.53 -10.49
CA PHE A 407 -17.67 22.11 -11.67
C PHE A 407 -17.70 23.63 -11.63
N SER A 408 -17.88 24.22 -10.45
CA SER A 408 -18.02 25.67 -10.33
C SER A 408 -16.74 26.44 -10.62
N ASP A 409 -15.58 25.87 -10.24
CA ASP A 409 -14.28 26.51 -10.44
C ASP A 409 -13.76 26.36 -11.87
N ASP A 410 -14.28 25.38 -12.63
CA ASP A 410 -13.82 25.07 -13.99
C ASP A 410 -14.93 25.19 -15.05
N TYR A 411 -15.95 26.01 -14.83
CA TYR A 411 -17.00 26.20 -15.83
C TYR A 411 -16.44 26.57 -17.20
N ASN A 412 -15.44 27.46 -17.26
CA ASN A 412 -14.76 27.80 -18.49
C ASN A 412 -13.94 26.64 -19.06
N SER A 413 -13.40 25.77 -18.21
CA SER A 413 -12.70 24.57 -18.65
C SER A 413 -13.67 23.47 -19.11
N PHE A 414 -14.89 23.43 -18.59
CA PHE A 414 -15.97 22.57 -19.11
C PHE A 414 -16.32 22.86 -20.58
N VAL A 415 -16.22 24.11 -20.99
CA VAL A 415 -16.52 24.55 -22.34
C VAL A 415 -15.29 24.53 -23.27
N GLY A 416 -14.10 24.74 -22.73
CA GLY A 416 -12.85 24.89 -23.47
C GLY A 416 -11.79 23.82 -23.25
N ASP A 417 -11.86 23.11 -22.13
CA ASP A 417 -10.88 22.06 -21.77
C ASP A 417 -11.44 20.68 -22.16
N PRO A 418 -10.71 19.88 -22.93
CA PRO A 418 -11.08 18.51 -23.31
C PRO A 418 -11.18 17.54 -22.11
N HIS A 419 -10.88 17.95 -20.87
CA HIS A 419 -10.84 17.05 -19.73
C HIS A 419 -11.64 17.45 -18.47
N PRO A 420 -12.79 18.15 -18.54
CA PRO A 420 -13.55 18.49 -17.33
C PRO A 420 -14.04 17.24 -16.57
N PHE A 421 -14.30 16.13 -17.26
CA PHE A 421 -14.73 14.86 -16.66
C PHE A 421 -13.60 14.04 -16.04
N LYS A 422 -12.34 14.38 -16.30
CA LYS A 422 -11.19 13.72 -15.66
C LYS A 422 -11.21 13.88 -14.14
N LYS A 423 -11.85 14.94 -13.63
CA LYS A 423 -12.01 15.19 -12.20
C LYS A 423 -13.13 14.35 -11.56
N PHE A 424 -14.10 13.86 -12.33
CA PHE A 424 -15.20 13.04 -11.81
C PHE A 424 -14.83 11.57 -11.69
N GLY A 425 -13.85 11.13 -12.43
CA GLY A 425 -13.40 9.74 -12.48
C GLY A 425 -14.51 8.76 -12.86
N ILE A 426 -14.12 7.57 -13.21
CA ILE A 426 -15.06 6.47 -13.36
C ILE A 426 -15.44 6.02 -11.95
N LYS A 427 -16.75 5.97 -11.66
CA LYS A 427 -17.25 5.46 -10.40
C LYS A 427 -16.77 4.01 -10.22
N ALA A 428 -16.02 3.76 -9.17
CA ALA A 428 -15.53 2.43 -8.77
C ALA A 428 -16.70 1.53 -8.29
N GLY A 429 -16.43 0.53 -7.47
CA GLY A 429 -17.44 -0.39 -6.95
C GLY A 429 -18.54 0.26 -6.11
N TYR A 430 -19.64 -0.45 -5.95
CA TYR A 430 -20.73 -0.07 -5.05
C TYR A 430 -20.30 -0.29 -3.59
N CYS A 431 -20.61 0.63 -2.71
CA CYS A 431 -20.40 0.51 -1.27
C CYS A 431 -21.65 0.98 -0.52
N TYR A 432 -22.15 0.14 0.36
CA TYR A 432 -23.24 0.42 1.27
C TYR A 432 -22.84 0.02 2.68
N ASP A 433 -23.33 0.73 3.69
CA ASP A 433 -23.19 0.32 5.09
C ASP A 433 -24.36 0.83 5.91
N TYR A 434 -24.69 0.07 6.92
CA TYR A 434 -25.57 0.48 8.01
C TYR A 434 -24.78 0.25 9.31
N PRO A 435 -24.34 1.32 10.00
CA PRO A 435 -23.52 1.17 11.19
C PRO A 435 -24.28 0.43 12.29
N GLY A 436 -23.63 -0.52 12.93
CA GLY A 436 -24.27 -1.33 13.98
C GLY A 436 -23.48 -2.59 14.31
N ARG A 437 -23.96 -3.27 15.37
CA ARG A 437 -23.52 -4.61 15.75
C ARG A 437 -24.51 -5.63 15.22
N TYR A 438 -23.98 -6.69 14.62
CA TYR A 438 -24.77 -7.75 13.99
C TYR A 438 -24.30 -9.11 14.46
N ASP A 439 -25.24 -10.00 14.75
CA ASP A 439 -24.99 -11.40 15.04
C ASP A 439 -25.35 -12.25 13.84
N ASN A 440 -24.65 -13.38 13.68
CA ASN A 440 -24.95 -14.37 12.65
C ASN A 440 -24.99 -13.77 11.24
N CYS A 441 -23.82 -13.43 10.71
CA CYS A 441 -23.67 -12.85 9.38
C CYS A 441 -22.91 -13.79 8.44
N MET A 442 -23.22 -13.70 7.15
CA MET A 442 -22.41 -14.30 6.07
C MET A 442 -21.99 -13.21 5.09
N SER A 443 -20.76 -13.31 4.60
CA SER A 443 -20.33 -12.56 3.42
C SER A 443 -20.31 -13.46 2.20
N PHE A 444 -20.85 -12.93 1.10
CA PHE A 444 -20.73 -13.49 -0.23
C PHE A 444 -19.92 -12.56 -1.11
N ASP A 445 -19.12 -13.11 -2.01
CA ASP A 445 -18.21 -12.34 -2.88
C ASP A 445 -18.34 -12.76 -4.34
N ILE A 446 -18.30 -11.78 -5.26
CA ILE A 446 -18.25 -12.06 -6.69
C ILE A 446 -16.83 -12.47 -7.06
N THR A 447 -16.63 -13.74 -7.31
CA THR A 447 -15.32 -14.28 -7.70
C THR A 447 -14.73 -13.52 -8.88
N SER A 448 -13.63 -12.78 -8.66
CA SER A 448 -12.94 -11.97 -9.69
C SER A 448 -13.93 -11.15 -10.51
N SER A 449 -14.66 -10.24 -9.87
CA SER A 449 -15.82 -9.52 -10.39
C SER A 449 -15.58 -8.92 -11.79
N TYR A 450 -14.60 -8.03 -11.95
CA TYR A 450 -14.35 -7.35 -13.22
C TYR A 450 -13.99 -8.31 -14.37
N PRO A 451 -13.10 -9.29 -14.19
CA PRO A 451 -12.82 -10.29 -15.23
C PRO A 451 -14.05 -11.06 -15.70
N HIS A 452 -14.93 -11.47 -14.77
CA HIS A 452 -16.14 -12.20 -15.15
C HIS A 452 -17.16 -11.31 -15.87
N HIS A 453 -17.27 -10.03 -15.53
CA HIS A 453 -18.08 -9.08 -16.29
C HIS A 453 -17.52 -8.84 -17.69
N ILE A 454 -16.19 -8.73 -17.86
CA ILE A 454 -15.54 -8.65 -19.16
C ILE A 454 -15.94 -9.86 -20.03
N MET A 455 -15.85 -11.06 -19.46
CA MET A 455 -16.21 -12.29 -20.19
C MET A 455 -17.71 -12.41 -20.49
N GLN A 456 -18.58 -11.98 -19.56
CA GLN A 456 -20.03 -12.11 -19.73
C GLN A 456 -20.58 -11.17 -20.78
N PHE A 457 -20.12 -9.92 -20.76
CA PHE A 457 -20.59 -8.88 -21.69
C PHE A 457 -19.73 -8.74 -22.94
N ASN A 458 -18.71 -9.58 -23.11
CA ASN A 458 -17.77 -9.57 -24.23
C ASN A 458 -17.03 -8.23 -24.41
N ILE A 459 -16.64 -7.61 -23.27
CA ILE A 459 -16.05 -6.27 -23.24
C ILE A 459 -14.62 -6.30 -23.76
N SER A 460 -14.40 -5.62 -24.87
CA SER A 460 -13.09 -5.39 -25.47
C SER A 460 -13.16 -4.20 -26.44
N PRO A 461 -12.09 -3.39 -26.60
CA PRO A 461 -12.17 -2.20 -27.47
C PRO A 461 -12.61 -2.48 -28.90
N GLU A 462 -12.16 -3.58 -29.49
CA GLU A 462 -12.49 -3.96 -30.87
C GLU A 462 -13.93 -4.49 -31.03
N THR A 463 -14.58 -4.84 -29.93
CA THR A 463 -15.99 -5.27 -29.95
C THR A 463 -16.97 -4.16 -29.58
N LEU A 464 -16.46 -3.00 -29.17
CA LEU A 464 -17.22 -1.85 -28.70
C LEU A 464 -18.16 -1.35 -29.83
N VAL A 465 -19.41 -1.13 -29.50
CA VAL A 465 -20.44 -0.48 -30.34
C VAL A 465 -21.04 0.66 -29.54
N LYS A 466 -20.80 1.88 -29.98
CA LYS A 466 -21.47 3.07 -29.44
C LYS A 466 -22.81 3.24 -30.14
N HIS A 467 -23.84 3.55 -29.38
CA HIS A 467 -25.22 3.74 -29.86
C HIS A 467 -25.75 2.56 -30.70
N PRO A 468 -25.77 1.32 -30.16
CA PRO A 468 -26.28 0.18 -30.91
C PRO A 468 -27.76 0.39 -31.29
N THR A 469 -28.12 -0.04 -32.49
CA THR A 469 -29.52 0.02 -32.91
C THR A 469 -30.37 -1.01 -32.20
N LYS A 470 -31.67 -0.75 -32.09
CA LYS A 470 -32.61 -1.71 -31.51
C LYS A 470 -32.57 -3.07 -32.21
N GLU A 471 -32.43 -3.07 -33.53
CA GLU A 471 -32.30 -4.31 -34.31
C GLU A 471 -31.05 -5.11 -33.97
N GLN A 472 -29.92 -4.45 -33.78
CA GLN A 472 -28.67 -5.13 -33.39
C GLN A 472 -28.76 -5.75 -31.98
N VAL A 473 -29.50 -5.13 -31.07
CA VAL A 473 -29.73 -5.67 -29.72
C VAL A 473 -30.74 -6.83 -29.76
N GLU A 474 -31.87 -6.67 -30.44
CA GLU A 474 -32.94 -7.69 -30.55
C GLU A 474 -32.48 -8.92 -31.33
N SER A 475 -31.68 -8.76 -32.38
CA SER A 475 -31.08 -9.89 -33.10
C SER A 475 -30.04 -10.63 -32.29
N GLY A 476 -29.52 -10.02 -31.21
CA GLY A 476 -28.44 -10.57 -30.39
C GLY A 476 -27.04 -10.39 -31.01
N GLU A 477 -26.89 -9.57 -32.04
CA GLU A 477 -25.59 -9.20 -32.59
C GLU A 477 -24.75 -8.43 -31.57
N VAL A 478 -25.39 -7.53 -30.82
CA VAL A 478 -24.78 -6.69 -29.81
C VAL A 478 -25.35 -7.03 -28.43
N ILE A 479 -24.47 -7.22 -27.47
CA ILE A 479 -24.79 -7.36 -26.05
C ILE A 479 -24.82 -5.94 -25.47
N LEU A 480 -25.99 -5.50 -25.00
CA LEU A 480 -26.13 -4.20 -24.35
C LEU A 480 -25.63 -4.29 -22.91
N THR A 481 -24.86 -3.29 -22.48
CA THR A 481 -24.39 -3.18 -21.09
C THR A 481 -25.31 -2.31 -20.25
N ASP A 482 -25.03 -2.20 -18.96
CA ASP A 482 -25.72 -1.28 -18.05
C ASP A 482 -25.29 0.21 -18.24
N VAL A 483 -24.33 0.48 -19.14
CA VAL A 483 -23.97 1.85 -19.57
C VAL A 483 -24.89 2.21 -20.73
N ASN A 484 -25.53 3.36 -20.63
CA ASN A 484 -26.40 3.82 -21.70
C ASN A 484 -25.65 3.91 -23.04
N GLU A 485 -26.29 3.39 -24.09
CA GLU A 485 -25.80 3.47 -25.47
C GLU A 485 -24.43 2.81 -25.73
N VAL A 486 -23.97 1.96 -24.81
CA VAL A 486 -22.74 1.18 -24.96
C VAL A 486 -23.07 -0.30 -25.00
N GLY A 487 -22.70 -0.96 -26.08
CA GLY A 487 -22.80 -2.39 -26.25
C GLY A 487 -21.52 -3.01 -26.81
N PHE A 488 -21.47 -4.33 -26.87
CA PHE A 488 -20.33 -5.07 -27.41
C PHE A 488 -20.82 -6.14 -28.37
N ARG A 489 -20.14 -6.25 -29.52
CA ARG A 489 -20.47 -7.27 -30.52
C ARG A 489 -20.29 -8.67 -29.95
N ARG A 490 -21.23 -9.56 -30.28
CA ARG A 490 -21.14 -10.97 -29.92
C ARG A 490 -20.21 -11.67 -30.91
N THR A 491 -18.94 -11.72 -30.58
CA THR A 491 -17.92 -12.47 -31.33
C THR A 491 -17.23 -13.47 -30.40
N THR A 492 -16.74 -14.57 -30.97
CA THR A 492 -16.01 -15.60 -30.22
C THR A 492 -14.55 -15.23 -29.99
N ASN A 493 -14.02 -14.24 -30.71
CA ASN A 493 -12.59 -13.90 -30.76
C ASN A 493 -12.26 -12.55 -30.14
N ALA A 494 -13.10 -12.05 -29.22
CA ALA A 494 -12.80 -10.84 -28.48
C ALA A 494 -11.51 -10.99 -27.66
N ILE A 495 -10.58 -10.05 -27.78
CA ILE A 495 -9.21 -10.14 -27.23
C ILE A 495 -9.25 -10.30 -25.71
N LEU A 496 -9.82 -9.32 -24.99
CA LEU A 496 -9.79 -9.34 -23.52
C LEU A 496 -10.57 -10.53 -22.92
N PRO A 497 -11.81 -10.84 -23.33
CA PRO A 497 -12.53 -12.02 -22.83
C PRO A 497 -11.80 -13.34 -23.07
N THR A 498 -11.20 -13.49 -24.24
CA THR A 498 -10.49 -14.72 -24.60
C THR A 498 -9.21 -14.90 -23.78
N ILE A 499 -8.44 -13.85 -23.64
CA ILE A 499 -7.21 -13.84 -22.84
C ILE A 499 -7.55 -14.12 -21.37
N ILE A 500 -8.54 -13.44 -20.81
CA ILE A 500 -8.96 -13.65 -19.43
C ILE A 500 -9.37 -15.11 -19.21
N LYS A 501 -10.19 -15.66 -20.09
CA LYS A 501 -10.60 -17.06 -20.00
C LYS A 501 -9.40 -18.00 -20.01
N LYS A 502 -8.46 -17.79 -20.93
CA LYS A 502 -7.23 -18.59 -21.03
C LYS A 502 -6.41 -18.53 -19.74
N ILE A 503 -6.21 -17.33 -19.17
CA ILE A 503 -5.45 -17.16 -17.93
C ILE A 503 -6.17 -17.83 -16.76
N PHE A 504 -7.51 -17.79 -16.69
CA PHE A 504 -8.27 -18.51 -15.67
C PHE A 504 -8.09 -20.03 -15.77
N ASP A 505 -8.15 -20.56 -16.98
CA ASP A 505 -7.99 -22.00 -17.21
C ASP A 505 -6.57 -22.45 -16.82
N GLU A 506 -5.54 -21.72 -17.23
CA GLU A 506 -4.14 -21.93 -16.84
C GLU A 506 -3.96 -21.83 -15.31
N ARG A 507 -4.56 -20.83 -14.67
CA ARG A 507 -4.51 -20.68 -13.19
C ARG A 507 -5.14 -21.85 -12.47
N LYS A 508 -6.28 -22.34 -12.96
CA LYS A 508 -6.96 -23.50 -12.39
C LYS A 508 -6.08 -24.74 -12.46
N GLU A 509 -5.39 -24.93 -13.58
CA GLU A 509 -4.44 -26.02 -13.76
C GLU A 509 -3.28 -25.93 -12.76
N CYS A 510 -2.64 -24.75 -12.66
CA CYS A 510 -1.58 -24.51 -11.67
C CYS A 510 -2.05 -24.81 -10.23
N LYS A 511 -3.27 -24.38 -9.85
CA LYS A 511 -3.83 -24.70 -8.54
C LYS A 511 -4.04 -26.20 -8.31
N ASN A 512 -4.45 -26.94 -9.34
CA ASN A 512 -4.62 -28.38 -9.24
C ASN A 512 -3.27 -29.09 -9.05
N LYS A 513 -2.25 -28.69 -9.80
CA LYS A 513 -0.88 -29.20 -9.66
C LYS A 513 -0.29 -28.86 -8.29
N MET A 514 -0.49 -27.63 -7.79
CA MET A 514 -0.10 -27.22 -6.44
C MET A 514 -0.72 -28.12 -5.36
N LYS A 515 -2.03 -28.37 -5.44
CA LYS A 515 -2.74 -29.25 -4.50
C LYS A 515 -2.24 -30.70 -4.58
N ALA A 516 -1.91 -31.17 -5.77
CA ALA A 516 -1.34 -32.51 -5.97
C ALA A 516 0.05 -32.62 -5.33
N ALA A 517 0.92 -31.65 -5.55
CA ALA A 517 2.25 -31.57 -4.94
C ALA A 517 2.17 -31.48 -3.40
N HIS A 518 1.24 -30.69 -2.88
CA HIS A 518 0.98 -30.62 -1.43
C HIS A 518 0.61 -31.99 -0.84
N LYS A 519 -0.33 -32.70 -1.48
CA LYS A 519 -0.75 -34.06 -1.07
C LYS A 519 0.40 -35.08 -1.16
N ALA A 520 1.30 -34.91 -2.12
CA ALA A 520 2.48 -35.76 -2.28
C ALA A 520 3.64 -35.38 -1.33
N GLY A 521 3.52 -34.30 -0.54
CA GLY A 521 4.57 -33.82 0.36
C GLY A 521 5.75 -33.17 -0.37
N ASN A 522 5.63 -32.89 -1.68
CA ASN A 522 6.67 -32.25 -2.48
C ASN A 522 6.60 -30.72 -2.34
N LYS A 523 7.29 -30.18 -1.34
CA LYS A 523 7.25 -28.74 -1.00
C LYS A 523 7.84 -27.83 -2.09
N ASP A 524 8.81 -28.31 -2.86
CA ASP A 524 9.44 -27.48 -3.89
C ASP A 524 8.52 -27.34 -5.11
N GLU A 525 7.90 -28.42 -5.51
CA GLU A 525 6.89 -28.40 -6.56
C GLU A 525 5.62 -27.62 -6.16
N GLU A 526 5.19 -27.75 -4.91
CA GLU A 526 4.09 -26.96 -4.35
C GLU A 526 4.38 -25.45 -4.46
N LYS A 527 5.57 -25.00 -4.04
CA LYS A 527 6.01 -23.61 -4.15
C LYS A 527 6.05 -23.13 -5.59
N LEU A 528 6.58 -23.93 -6.51
CA LEU A 528 6.64 -23.61 -7.93
C LEU A 528 5.23 -23.35 -8.50
N TRP A 529 4.30 -24.27 -8.28
CA TRP A 529 2.94 -24.14 -8.79
C TRP A 529 2.16 -23.02 -8.10
N ASP A 530 2.45 -22.74 -6.81
CA ASP A 530 1.90 -21.57 -6.13
C ASP A 530 2.43 -20.28 -6.75
N ALA A 531 3.72 -20.15 -7.02
CA ALA A 531 4.28 -19.00 -7.71
C ALA A 531 3.60 -18.77 -9.07
N ARG A 532 3.45 -19.81 -9.88
CA ARG A 532 2.79 -19.74 -11.20
C ARG A 532 1.33 -19.32 -11.11
N GLN A 533 0.53 -19.87 -10.18
CA GLN A 533 -0.85 -19.44 -10.04
C GLN A 533 -0.99 -18.00 -9.52
N GLN A 534 -0.03 -17.50 -8.75
CA GLN A 534 0.00 -16.11 -8.30
C GLN A 534 0.26 -15.12 -9.44
N THR A 535 1.20 -15.42 -10.35
CA THR A 535 1.41 -14.58 -11.53
C THR A 535 0.13 -14.44 -12.35
N LYS A 536 -0.59 -15.55 -12.57
CA LYS A 536 -1.88 -15.54 -13.27
C LYS A 536 -2.92 -14.68 -12.56
N LYS A 537 -2.99 -14.77 -11.22
CA LYS A 537 -3.89 -13.93 -10.42
C LYS A 537 -3.57 -12.45 -10.57
N LEU A 538 -2.30 -12.09 -10.52
CA LEU A 538 -1.85 -10.70 -10.71
C LEU A 538 -2.22 -10.18 -12.10
N THR A 539 -1.98 -10.96 -13.15
CA THR A 539 -2.31 -10.58 -14.52
C THR A 539 -3.81 -10.33 -14.69
N ILE A 540 -4.65 -11.27 -14.25
CA ILE A 540 -6.13 -11.15 -14.35
C ILE A 540 -6.63 -9.88 -13.64
N ASN A 541 -6.19 -9.65 -12.42
CA ASN A 541 -6.67 -8.52 -11.61
C ASN A 541 -6.18 -7.16 -12.14
N SER A 542 -5.10 -7.14 -12.91
CA SER A 542 -4.53 -5.90 -13.44
C SER A 542 -5.18 -5.45 -14.76
N ILE A 543 -5.88 -6.34 -15.49
CA ILE A 543 -6.44 -6.05 -16.83
C ILE A 543 -7.40 -4.85 -16.81
N TYR A 544 -8.29 -4.78 -15.82
CA TYR A 544 -9.19 -3.62 -15.68
C TYR A 544 -8.41 -2.31 -15.54
N GLY A 545 -7.42 -2.28 -14.63
CA GLY A 545 -6.66 -1.05 -14.33
C GLY A 545 -5.87 -0.53 -15.53
N VAL A 546 -5.39 -1.40 -16.41
CA VAL A 546 -4.64 -0.97 -17.60
C VAL A 546 -5.55 -0.40 -18.68
N CYS A 547 -6.82 -0.80 -18.77
CA CYS A 547 -7.79 -0.18 -19.69
C CYS A 547 -7.99 1.32 -19.43
N LEU A 548 -7.68 1.80 -18.22
CA LEU A 548 -7.70 3.22 -17.84
C LEU A 548 -6.35 3.92 -18.02
N THR A 549 -5.32 3.21 -18.44
CA THR A 549 -3.97 3.76 -18.54
C THR A 549 -3.72 4.19 -19.99
N SER A 550 -3.54 5.48 -20.21
CA SER A 550 -3.39 6.07 -21.55
C SER A 550 -2.19 5.54 -22.34
N SER A 551 -1.18 4.97 -21.68
CA SER A 551 -0.05 4.31 -22.33
C SER A 551 -0.33 2.87 -22.80
N PHE A 552 -1.51 2.33 -22.53
CA PHE A 552 -1.91 0.98 -22.93
C PHE A 552 -2.53 0.97 -24.33
N HIS A 553 -2.19 0.01 -25.18
CA HIS A 553 -2.69 -0.06 -26.55
C HIS A 553 -4.21 -0.32 -26.64
N LEU A 554 -4.77 -1.05 -25.70
CA LEU A 554 -6.19 -1.29 -25.59
C LEU A 554 -6.87 -0.33 -24.57
N TYR A 555 -6.34 0.89 -24.44
CA TYR A 555 -6.96 1.94 -23.66
C TYR A 555 -8.36 2.24 -24.16
N SER A 556 -9.35 2.18 -23.27
CA SER A 556 -10.74 2.50 -23.60
C SER A 556 -11.52 2.86 -22.33
N ILE A 557 -11.92 4.09 -22.25
CA ILE A 557 -12.75 4.60 -21.14
C ILE A 557 -14.11 3.92 -21.13
N ASP A 558 -14.72 3.70 -22.31
CA ASP A 558 -16.03 3.06 -22.43
C ASP A 558 -15.99 1.60 -21.93
N CYS A 559 -14.93 0.87 -22.27
CA CYS A 559 -14.73 -0.48 -21.72
C CYS A 559 -14.61 -0.45 -20.19
N ALA A 560 -13.80 0.46 -19.65
CA ALA A 560 -13.60 0.57 -18.22
C ALA A 560 -14.88 0.99 -17.47
N ARG A 561 -15.67 1.89 -18.05
CA ARG A 561 -17.00 2.28 -17.54
C ARG A 561 -17.97 1.10 -17.56
N ALA A 562 -18.03 0.39 -18.67
CA ALA A 562 -18.88 -0.79 -18.81
C ALA A 562 -18.55 -1.85 -17.76
N ILE A 563 -17.27 -2.14 -17.53
CA ILE A 563 -16.82 -3.10 -16.52
C ILE A 563 -17.32 -2.71 -15.12
N THR A 564 -17.03 -1.49 -14.68
CA THR A 564 -17.40 -1.06 -13.32
C THR A 564 -18.90 -0.88 -13.16
N ARG A 565 -19.60 -0.38 -14.18
CA ARG A 565 -21.04 -0.19 -14.14
C ARG A 565 -21.77 -1.52 -14.08
N CYS A 566 -21.43 -2.46 -14.94
CA CYS A 566 -22.04 -3.82 -14.91
C CYS A 566 -21.78 -4.52 -13.57
N ALA A 567 -20.59 -4.35 -12.98
CA ALA A 567 -20.30 -4.90 -11.67
C ALA A 567 -21.15 -4.26 -10.57
N ARG A 568 -21.25 -2.92 -10.54
CA ARG A 568 -22.10 -2.20 -9.58
C ARG A 568 -23.56 -2.60 -9.68
N VAL A 569 -24.11 -2.63 -10.88
CA VAL A 569 -25.51 -3.02 -11.12
C VAL A 569 -25.75 -4.47 -10.71
N THR A 570 -24.80 -5.37 -10.99
CA THR A 570 -24.90 -6.76 -10.54
C THR A 570 -25.00 -6.86 -9.02
N LEU A 571 -24.10 -6.19 -8.28
CA LEU A 571 -24.09 -6.25 -6.83
C LEU A 571 -25.32 -5.53 -6.24
N ARG A 572 -25.54 -4.26 -6.62
CA ARG A 572 -26.58 -3.41 -6.02
C ARG A 572 -27.99 -3.85 -6.40
N ASP A 573 -28.27 -3.93 -7.71
CA ASP A 573 -29.64 -4.03 -8.22
C ASP A 573 -30.10 -5.47 -8.37
N TRP A 574 -29.16 -6.40 -8.60
CA TRP A 574 -29.48 -7.81 -8.77
C TRP A 574 -29.26 -8.65 -7.52
N LEU A 575 -28.12 -8.53 -6.87
CA LEU A 575 -27.83 -9.38 -5.70
C LEU A 575 -28.40 -8.76 -4.43
N SER A 576 -27.90 -7.61 -4.01
CA SER A 576 -28.26 -6.96 -2.75
C SER A 576 -29.76 -6.59 -2.70
N LYS A 577 -30.28 -5.94 -3.75
CA LYS A 577 -31.69 -5.55 -3.78
C LYS A 577 -32.62 -6.76 -3.74
N ASN A 578 -32.36 -7.80 -4.55
CA ASN A 578 -33.25 -8.96 -4.60
C ASN A 578 -33.25 -9.76 -3.30
N ILE A 579 -32.13 -9.89 -2.60
CA ILE A 579 -32.12 -10.55 -1.29
C ILE A 579 -32.86 -9.72 -0.25
N ASN A 580 -32.71 -8.40 -0.26
CA ASN A 580 -33.43 -7.52 0.65
C ASN A 580 -34.95 -7.50 0.41
N ASP A 581 -35.38 -7.66 -0.84
CA ASP A 581 -36.78 -7.78 -1.19
C ASP A 581 -37.32 -9.19 -0.87
N TYR A 582 -36.51 -10.25 -0.95
CA TYR A 582 -36.90 -11.63 -0.76
C TYR A 582 -36.89 -12.09 0.71
N TYR A 583 -35.90 -11.71 1.48
CA TYR A 583 -35.73 -12.14 2.87
C TYR A 583 -36.96 -11.88 3.75
N PRO A 584 -37.63 -10.70 3.68
CA PRO A 584 -38.84 -10.44 4.43
C PRO A 584 -40.12 -10.95 3.71
N THR A 585 -40.12 -12.13 3.13
CA THR A 585 -41.30 -12.69 2.44
C THR A 585 -41.73 -14.02 2.98
N LYS A 586 -42.99 -14.38 2.70
CA LYS A 586 -43.51 -15.74 2.94
C LYS A 586 -42.79 -16.78 2.10
N GLY A 587 -42.25 -16.39 0.93
CA GLY A 587 -41.46 -17.27 0.06
C GLY A 587 -40.19 -17.75 0.76
N PHE A 588 -39.45 -16.85 1.43
CA PHE A 588 -38.27 -17.21 2.20
C PHE A 588 -38.61 -18.15 3.38
N ILE A 589 -39.71 -17.85 4.09
CA ILE A 589 -40.22 -18.76 5.14
C ILE A 589 -40.50 -20.17 4.59
N GLY A 590 -41.10 -20.27 3.40
CA GLY A 590 -41.33 -21.57 2.74
C GLY A 590 -40.05 -22.31 2.37
N GLU A 591 -38.97 -21.60 1.97
CA GLU A 591 -37.67 -22.25 1.73
C GLU A 591 -37.05 -22.75 3.04
N LEU A 592 -37.17 -21.99 4.15
CA LEU A 592 -36.74 -22.47 5.46
C LEU A 592 -37.53 -23.75 5.88
N GLU A 593 -38.85 -23.77 5.70
CA GLU A 593 -39.67 -24.99 5.97
C GLU A 593 -39.15 -26.19 5.19
N LYS A 594 -38.88 -26.01 3.92
CA LYS A 594 -38.39 -27.05 3.03
C LYS A 594 -36.97 -27.53 3.40
N GLU A 595 -36.06 -26.61 3.62
CA GLU A 595 -34.64 -26.95 3.89
C GLU A 595 -34.48 -27.65 5.23
N PHE A 596 -35.21 -27.20 6.28
CA PHE A 596 -35.14 -27.78 7.61
C PHE A 596 -36.18 -28.88 7.85
N ASN A 597 -36.99 -29.23 6.86
CA ASN A 597 -38.04 -30.21 6.93
C ASN A 597 -38.98 -29.99 8.13
N ILE A 598 -39.43 -28.76 8.33
CA ILE A 598 -40.32 -28.32 9.42
C ILE A 598 -41.51 -27.57 8.86
N THR A 599 -42.55 -27.34 9.70
CA THR A 599 -43.67 -26.46 9.38
C THR A 599 -43.77 -25.38 10.44
N PHE A 600 -43.60 -24.11 10.04
CA PHE A 600 -43.71 -22.99 10.97
C PHE A 600 -45.16 -22.79 11.44
N LYS A 601 -45.34 -22.66 12.76
CA LYS A 601 -46.61 -22.24 13.36
C LYS A 601 -46.91 -20.79 13.02
N ASN A 602 -45.89 -19.97 12.97
CA ASN A 602 -46.00 -18.57 12.59
C ASN A 602 -45.35 -18.32 11.24
N LYS A 603 -46.15 -18.05 10.21
CA LYS A 603 -45.72 -17.78 8.83
C LYS A 603 -45.67 -16.29 8.51
N THR A 604 -45.61 -15.43 9.51
CA THR A 604 -45.41 -13.99 9.26
C THR A 604 -44.01 -13.74 8.66
N PRO A 605 -43.87 -12.82 7.70
CA PRO A 605 -42.60 -12.43 7.16
C PRO A 605 -41.62 -12.02 8.24
N LEU A 606 -40.32 -12.29 8.02
CA LEU A 606 -39.25 -11.82 8.90
C LEU A 606 -39.14 -10.29 8.82
N LYS A 607 -38.82 -9.65 9.92
CA LYS A 607 -38.52 -8.22 9.96
C LYS A 607 -37.10 -8.06 10.48
N CYS A 608 -36.28 -7.34 9.74
CA CYS A 608 -34.93 -7.03 10.16
C CYS A 608 -34.99 -6.11 11.41
N GLU A 609 -34.32 -6.52 12.47
CA GLU A 609 -34.25 -5.77 13.72
C GLU A 609 -33.14 -4.71 13.62
N ASN A 610 -33.44 -3.48 14.01
CA ASN A 610 -32.50 -2.36 14.09
C ASN A 610 -31.80 -1.98 12.77
N ARG A 611 -32.31 -2.44 11.62
CA ARG A 611 -31.80 -2.10 10.29
C ARG A 611 -32.91 -2.18 9.23
N PRO A 612 -32.77 -1.43 8.10
CA PRO A 612 -33.79 -1.42 7.06
C PRO A 612 -33.77 -2.68 6.17
N PHE A 613 -32.63 -3.39 6.06
CA PHE A 613 -32.40 -4.46 5.09
C PHE A 613 -31.69 -5.67 5.72
N ALA A 614 -31.75 -6.82 5.08
CA ALA A 614 -30.94 -8.00 5.43
C ALA A 614 -29.43 -7.71 5.25
N THR A 615 -29.08 -6.96 4.21
CA THR A 615 -27.72 -6.47 3.96
C THR A 615 -27.29 -5.46 5.00
N SER A 616 -26.19 -5.70 5.67
CA SER A 616 -25.56 -4.79 6.64
C SER A 616 -24.42 -3.99 6.04
N HIS A 617 -23.70 -4.56 5.08
CA HIS A 617 -22.53 -3.93 4.45
C HIS A 617 -22.32 -4.48 3.03
N CYS A 618 -21.89 -3.62 2.10
CA CYS A 618 -21.40 -4.00 0.77
C CYS A 618 -20.10 -3.30 0.45
N ASP A 619 -19.18 -3.99 -0.20
CA ASP A 619 -17.96 -3.37 -0.70
C ASP A 619 -17.54 -3.96 -2.05
N THR A 620 -17.72 -3.19 -3.10
CA THR A 620 -17.24 -3.40 -4.47
C THR A 620 -17.77 -4.66 -5.14
N ASP A 621 -17.55 -5.83 -4.60
CA ASP A 621 -17.90 -7.17 -5.09
C ASP A 621 -18.45 -8.09 -3.99
N SER A 622 -18.45 -7.66 -2.75
CA SER A 622 -18.94 -8.41 -1.61
C SER A 622 -20.20 -7.82 -0.99
N ASP A 623 -21.06 -8.68 -0.46
CA ASP A 623 -22.25 -8.31 0.30
C ASP A 623 -22.33 -9.13 1.59
N TYR A 624 -22.71 -8.49 2.69
CA TYR A 624 -22.74 -9.02 4.04
C TYR A 624 -24.17 -9.03 4.55
N PHE A 625 -24.69 -10.22 4.80
CA PHE A 625 -26.06 -10.42 5.27
C PHE A 625 -26.08 -10.82 6.72
N CYS A 626 -26.99 -10.25 7.47
CA CYS A 626 -27.34 -10.68 8.81
C CYS A 626 -28.66 -11.43 8.75
N PHE A 627 -28.71 -12.63 9.33
CA PHE A 627 -29.87 -13.51 9.31
C PHE A 627 -30.25 -14.01 10.70
N ASN A 628 -29.96 -13.23 11.72
CA ASN A 628 -30.29 -13.56 13.09
C ASN A 628 -31.79 -13.85 13.28
N GLU A 629 -32.67 -13.08 12.60
CA GLU A 629 -34.12 -13.26 12.68
C GLU A 629 -34.56 -14.61 12.14
N ALA A 630 -33.89 -15.16 11.14
CA ALA A 630 -34.15 -16.50 10.63
C ALA A 630 -33.77 -17.57 11.66
N ILE A 631 -32.61 -17.42 12.30
CA ILE A 631 -32.16 -18.33 13.36
C ILE A 631 -33.11 -18.30 14.56
N GLU A 632 -33.50 -17.10 15.01
CA GLU A 632 -34.45 -16.99 16.13
C GLU A 632 -35.82 -17.64 15.79
N ARG A 633 -36.27 -17.52 14.55
CA ARG A 633 -37.49 -18.22 14.07
C ARG A 633 -37.31 -19.72 14.09
N LEU A 634 -36.17 -20.27 13.64
CA LEU A 634 -35.84 -21.68 13.68
C LEU A 634 -35.79 -22.22 15.11
N LYS A 635 -35.21 -21.50 16.02
CA LYS A 635 -35.17 -21.84 17.46
C LYS A 635 -36.59 -21.93 18.06
N GLN A 636 -37.48 -21.01 17.71
CA GLN A 636 -38.89 -21.01 18.19
C GLN A 636 -39.65 -22.29 17.74
N GLU A 637 -39.26 -22.93 16.65
CA GLU A 637 -39.83 -24.17 16.17
C GLU A 637 -39.02 -25.41 16.60
N GLY A 638 -38.06 -25.25 17.50
CA GLY A 638 -37.34 -26.35 18.14
C GLY A 638 -36.02 -26.76 17.45
N ILE A 639 -35.54 -26.02 16.45
CA ILE A 639 -34.22 -26.26 15.89
C ILE A 639 -33.16 -25.84 16.91
N SER A 640 -32.29 -26.79 17.28
CA SER A 640 -31.22 -26.55 18.23
C SER A 640 -30.13 -25.70 17.62
N PHE A 641 -29.57 -24.76 18.42
CA PHE A 641 -28.52 -23.84 18.04
C PHE A 641 -27.57 -23.54 19.22
N ASN A 642 -27.23 -24.58 19.98
CA ASN A 642 -26.52 -24.48 21.26
C ASN A 642 -25.04 -24.87 21.11
N THR A 643 -24.76 -26.01 20.52
CA THR A 643 -23.41 -26.52 20.30
C THR A 643 -22.79 -25.95 19.02
N GLU A 644 -21.44 -26.07 18.90
CA GLU A 644 -20.75 -25.65 17.66
C GLU A 644 -21.22 -26.41 16.44
N ASP A 645 -21.43 -27.71 16.56
CA ASP A 645 -21.88 -28.57 15.46
C ASP A 645 -23.29 -28.18 14.99
N GLU A 646 -24.22 -27.99 15.93
CA GLU A 646 -25.57 -27.52 15.62
C GLU A 646 -25.58 -26.15 14.92
N LYS A 647 -24.74 -25.25 15.38
CA LYS A 647 -24.60 -23.92 14.74
C LYS A 647 -24.05 -24.04 13.33
N ARG A 648 -23.03 -24.89 13.12
CA ARG A 648 -22.46 -25.11 11.77
C ARG A 648 -23.47 -25.74 10.83
N ASP A 649 -24.25 -26.69 11.31
CA ASP A 649 -25.32 -27.34 10.54
C ASP A 649 -26.37 -26.29 10.08
N VAL A 650 -26.85 -25.46 10.99
CA VAL A 650 -27.79 -24.38 10.65
C VAL A 650 -27.17 -23.37 9.66
N TYR A 651 -25.91 -23.00 9.82
CA TYR A 651 -25.26 -22.11 8.86
C TYR A 651 -25.13 -22.75 7.48
N GLU A 652 -24.82 -24.04 7.38
CA GLU A 652 -24.73 -24.77 6.11
C GLU A 652 -26.08 -24.81 5.37
N HIS A 653 -27.16 -25.12 6.08
CA HIS A 653 -28.51 -25.06 5.52
C HIS A 653 -28.90 -23.66 5.03
N LEU A 654 -28.57 -22.59 5.79
CA LEU A 654 -28.86 -21.23 5.36
C LEU A 654 -27.99 -20.83 4.17
N GLU A 655 -26.71 -21.24 4.14
CA GLU A 655 -25.83 -21.04 2.98
C GLU A 655 -26.43 -21.67 1.71
N ASN A 656 -26.97 -22.89 1.79
CA ASN A 656 -27.59 -23.58 0.68
C ASN A 656 -28.80 -22.81 0.11
N ILE A 657 -29.65 -22.26 0.97
CA ILE A 657 -30.76 -21.40 0.57
C ILE A 657 -30.28 -20.16 -0.17
N PHE A 658 -29.33 -19.42 0.43
CA PHE A 658 -28.80 -18.19 -0.16
C PHE A 658 -28.04 -18.46 -1.46
N GLN A 659 -27.21 -19.49 -1.52
CA GLN A 659 -26.45 -19.84 -2.72
C GLN A 659 -27.41 -20.22 -3.88
N THR A 660 -28.44 -21.00 -3.60
CA THR A 660 -29.45 -21.35 -4.58
C THR A 660 -30.20 -20.12 -5.10
N PHE A 661 -30.58 -19.24 -4.21
CA PHE A 661 -31.23 -17.97 -4.55
C PHE A 661 -30.35 -17.09 -5.45
N PHE A 662 -29.09 -16.86 -5.07
CA PHE A 662 -28.20 -16.02 -5.85
C PHE A 662 -27.87 -16.60 -7.21
N ASN A 663 -27.68 -17.91 -7.31
CA ASN A 663 -27.47 -18.57 -8.60
C ASN A 663 -28.67 -18.33 -9.54
N LYS A 664 -29.89 -18.42 -9.03
CA LYS A 664 -31.10 -18.13 -9.79
C LYS A 664 -31.21 -16.68 -10.22
N VAL A 665 -30.85 -15.73 -9.35
CA VAL A 665 -30.85 -14.30 -9.66
C VAL A 665 -29.87 -14.01 -10.77
N LEU A 666 -28.64 -14.55 -10.71
CA LEU A 666 -27.61 -14.37 -11.74
C LEU A 666 -27.99 -14.98 -13.08
N GLU A 667 -28.67 -16.14 -13.10
CA GLU A 667 -29.21 -16.73 -14.33
C GLU A 667 -30.30 -15.84 -14.98
N ILE A 668 -31.20 -15.27 -14.16
CA ILE A 668 -32.23 -14.34 -14.63
C ILE A 668 -31.59 -13.10 -15.22
N ARG A 669 -30.56 -12.53 -14.53
CA ARG A 669 -29.80 -11.39 -15.04
C ARG A 669 -29.16 -11.70 -16.39
N ALA A 670 -28.47 -12.81 -16.50
CA ALA A 670 -27.81 -13.22 -17.73
C ALA A 670 -28.81 -13.34 -18.90
N LYS A 671 -29.95 -13.97 -18.66
CA LYS A 671 -31.03 -14.07 -19.66
C LYS A 671 -31.57 -12.70 -20.07
N LYS A 672 -31.77 -11.77 -19.09
CA LYS A 672 -32.25 -10.42 -19.38
C LYS A 672 -31.27 -9.61 -20.22
N SER A 673 -29.97 -9.83 -20.03
CA SER A 673 -28.89 -9.22 -20.82
C SER A 673 -28.58 -9.99 -22.11
N ASN A 674 -29.39 -11.00 -22.44
CA ASN A 674 -29.16 -11.89 -23.59
C ASN A 674 -27.73 -12.47 -23.59
N THR A 675 -27.22 -12.89 -22.41
CA THR A 675 -25.90 -13.50 -22.21
C THR A 675 -26.00 -14.86 -21.52
N THR A 676 -24.87 -15.58 -21.45
CA THR A 676 -24.74 -16.76 -20.61
C THR A 676 -24.11 -16.35 -19.27
N ASN A 677 -24.65 -16.82 -18.15
CA ASN A 677 -24.10 -16.50 -16.84
C ASN A 677 -22.66 -17.02 -16.68
N LYS A 678 -21.75 -16.11 -16.38
CA LYS A 678 -20.34 -16.40 -16.08
C LYS A 678 -19.95 -15.90 -14.67
N ILE A 679 -20.85 -15.18 -14.01
CA ILE A 679 -20.62 -14.60 -12.70
C ILE A 679 -20.92 -15.63 -11.62
N LYS A 680 -20.06 -15.68 -10.61
CA LYS A 680 -20.23 -16.54 -9.44
C LYS A 680 -20.22 -15.66 -8.20
N PHE A 681 -21.22 -15.82 -7.36
CA PHE A 681 -21.35 -15.14 -6.09
C PHE A 681 -21.39 -16.22 -5.00
N ASN A 682 -20.26 -16.42 -4.35
CA ASN A 682 -20.05 -17.53 -3.43
C ASN A 682 -19.85 -17.01 -2.00
N ARG A 683 -20.20 -17.82 -1.00
CA ARG A 683 -19.93 -17.52 0.39
C ARG A 683 -18.40 -17.43 0.61
N GLU A 684 -17.95 -16.34 1.24
CA GLU A 684 -16.57 -16.11 1.63
C GLU A 684 -16.37 -16.38 3.13
N ASN A 685 -17.13 -15.72 4.01
CA ASN A 685 -16.99 -15.88 5.45
C ASN A 685 -18.32 -16.11 6.15
N ILE A 686 -18.25 -16.79 7.31
CA ILE A 686 -19.32 -16.86 8.31
C ILE A 686 -18.81 -16.18 9.57
N PHE A 687 -19.58 -15.21 10.07
CA PHE A 687 -19.29 -14.45 11.27
C PHE A 687 -20.27 -14.80 12.38
N THR A 688 -19.79 -15.07 13.59
CA THR A 688 -20.66 -15.12 14.77
C THR A 688 -21.19 -13.73 15.13
N ASN A 689 -20.31 -12.72 15.00
CA ASN A 689 -20.67 -11.33 15.19
C ASN A 689 -19.81 -10.43 14.31
N MET A 690 -20.37 -9.28 13.96
CA MET A 690 -19.75 -8.26 13.13
C MET A 690 -20.14 -6.88 13.65
N PHE A 691 -19.24 -5.91 13.53
CA PHE A 691 -19.48 -4.52 13.86
C PHE A 691 -19.09 -3.63 12.68
N CYS A 692 -20.08 -2.93 12.11
CA CYS A 692 -19.89 -1.99 11.02
C CYS A 692 -19.82 -0.56 11.59
N PHE A 693 -18.77 0.18 11.19
CA PHE A 693 -18.57 1.57 11.59
C PHE A 693 -19.05 2.54 10.49
N ALA A 694 -18.63 2.28 9.28
CA ALA A 694 -18.88 3.09 8.08
C ALA A 694 -18.47 2.31 6.83
N LYS A 695 -18.64 2.89 5.65
CA LYS A 695 -18.21 2.29 4.38
C LYS A 695 -16.75 1.83 4.44
N LYS A 696 -16.53 0.56 4.15
CA LYS A 696 -15.21 -0.10 4.18
C LYS A 696 -14.54 -0.18 5.57
N LEU A 697 -15.28 0.07 6.63
CA LEU A 697 -14.78 0.03 8.00
C LEU A 697 -15.64 -0.93 8.83
N TYR A 698 -15.11 -2.12 9.09
CA TYR A 698 -15.78 -3.11 9.95
C TYR A 698 -14.79 -4.05 10.63
N ILE A 699 -15.25 -4.72 11.67
CA ILE A 699 -14.59 -5.85 12.32
C ILE A 699 -15.55 -7.01 12.45
N GLY A 700 -15.04 -8.23 12.55
CA GLY A 700 -15.90 -9.41 12.78
C GLY A 700 -15.14 -10.66 13.18
N SER A 701 -15.81 -11.52 13.93
CA SER A 701 -15.31 -12.79 14.42
C SER A 701 -15.68 -13.91 13.45
N VAL A 702 -14.73 -14.35 12.64
CA VAL A 702 -14.91 -15.34 11.57
C VAL A 702 -14.71 -16.75 12.10
N ILE A 703 -15.70 -17.62 11.88
CA ILE A 703 -15.66 -19.05 12.22
C ILE A 703 -15.49 -19.97 11.01
N ASP A 704 -15.66 -19.44 9.81
CA ASP A 704 -15.37 -20.14 8.56
C ASP A 704 -14.97 -19.12 7.50
N SER A 705 -13.89 -19.38 6.78
CA SER A 705 -13.40 -18.56 5.67
C SER A 705 -13.09 -19.45 4.48
N GLU A 706 -13.93 -19.41 3.44
CA GLU A 706 -13.80 -20.22 2.22
C GLU A 706 -13.68 -21.74 2.49
N GLY A 707 -14.25 -22.25 3.62
CA GLY A 707 -14.17 -23.63 4.06
C GLY A 707 -13.09 -23.92 5.13
N ASP A 708 -12.22 -22.96 5.43
CA ASP A 708 -11.30 -23.07 6.57
C ASP A 708 -12.06 -22.75 7.86
N LYS A 709 -12.22 -23.75 8.72
CA LYS A 709 -13.01 -23.66 9.95
C LYS A 709 -12.15 -23.21 11.15
N TYR A 710 -12.65 -22.26 11.93
CA TYR A 710 -12.05 -21.77 13.17
C TYR A 710 -12.97 -22.08 14.35
N PRO A 711 -12.43 -22.41 15.55
CA PRO A 711 -13.22 -22.65 16.76
C PRO A 711 -14.03 -21.41 17.17
N PHE A 712 -15.21 -21.60 17.76
CA PHE A 712 -16.07 -20.50 18.19
C PHE A 712 -15.50 -19.72 19.38
N ASP A 713 -14.72 -20.38 20.23
CA ASP A 713 -14.00 -19.77 21.36
C ASP A 713 -12.71 -19.06 20.93
N LYS A 714 -12.22 -19.37 19.71
CA LYS A 714 -11.02 -18.75 19.12
C LYS A 714 -11.22 -18.41 17.64
N PRO A 715 -12.18 -17.53 17.33
CA PRO A 715 -12.46 -17.13 15.95
C PRO A 715 -11.30 -16.35 15.34
N LYS A 716 -11.22 -16.36 14.02
CA LYS A 716 -10.29 -15.50 13.30
C LYS A 716 -10.81 -14.05 13.31
N HIS A 717 -10.03 -13.12 13.79
CA HIS A 717 -10.34 -11.69 13.75
C HIS A 717 -10.16 -11.12 12.34
N LYS A 718 -11.23 -10.62 11.74
CA LYS A 718 -11.21 -9.87 10.47
C LYS A 718 -11.38 -8.38 10.79
N ILE A 719 -10.39 -7.57 10.39
CA ILE A 719 -10.37 -6.11 10.60
C ILE A 719 -10.18 -5.46 9.24
N MET A 720 -11.15 -4.66 8.81
CA MET A 720 -11.11 -3.99 7.52
C MET A 720 -11.21 -2.48 7.69
N GLY A 721 -10.18 -1.76 7.23
CA GLY A 721 -10.13 -0.30 7.22
C GLY A 721 -10.09 0.38 8.60
N VAL A 722 -10.45 -0.31 9.67
CA VAL A 722 -10.48 0.23 11.04
C VAL A 722 -9.04 0.41 11.55
N PRO A 723 -8.69 1.58 12.12
CA PRO A 723 -7.31 1.93 12.43
C PRO A 723 -6.72 1.27 13.69
N ILE A 724 -7.17 0.09 14.07
CA ILE A 724 -6.67 -0.66 15.23
C ILE A 724 -5.18 -1.05 15.04
N LYS A 725 -4.82 -1.54 13.86
CA LYS A 725 -3.46 -2.03 13.55
C LYS A 725 -2.59 -1.01 12.80
N ARG A 726 -2.82 0.29 12.99
CA ARG A 726 -2.03 1.31 12.29
C ARG A 726 -0.58 1.33 12.78
N SER A 727 0.34 1.56 11.83
CA SER A 727 1.78 1.62 12.10
C SER A 727 2.19 2.78 13.01
N ASP A 728 1.37 3.81 13.07
CA ASP A 728 1.63 5.03 13.85
C ASP A 728 1.07 5.01 15.27
N SER A 729 0.27 3.98 15.62
CA SER A 729 -0.24 3.78 16.98
C SER A 729 0.77 3.02 17.87
N PRO A 730 0.82 3.32 19.17
CA PRO A 730 1.61 2.55 20.14
C PRO A 730 1.22 1.07 20.17
N ASP A 731 2.19 0.19 20.39
CA ASP A 731 1.94 -1.26 20.35
C ASP A 731 1.00 -1.69 21.49
N PHE A 732 1.14 -1.12 22.69
CA PHE A 732 0.20 -1.31 23.79
C PHE A 732 -1.25 -0.98 23.39
N CYS A 733 -1.47 0.16 22.70
CA CYS A 733 -2.81 0.55 22.29
C CYS A 733 -3.40 -0.40 21.26
N LYS A 734 -2.60 -0.94 20.34
CA LYS A 734 -3.09 -1.89 19.33
C LYS A 734 -3.68 -3.15 19.94
N GLU A 735 -3.01 -3.75 20.92
CA GLU A 735 -3.46 -4.96 21.59
C GLU A 735 -4.70 -4.70 22.45
N ALA A 736 -4.69 -3.60 23.21
CA ALA A 736 -5.81 -3.22 24.05
C ALA A 736 -7.05 -2.83 23.23
N ASP A 737 -6.88 -2.08 22.12
CA ASP A 737 -7.94 -1.73 21.18
C ASP A 737 -8.56 -2.96 20.54
N GLU A 738 -7.73 -3.87 20.00
CA GLU A 738 -8.21 -5.10 19.36
C GLU A 738 -9.03 -5.91 20.34
N LYS A 739 -8.51 -6.14 21.55
CA LYS A 739 -9.22 -6.89 22.58
C LYS A 739 -10.58 -6.27 22.90
N LEU A 740 -10.61 -4.99 23.30
CA LEU A 740 -11.85 -4.33 23.68
C LEU A 740 -12.85 -4.23 22.52
N ALA A 741 -12.39 -3.93 21.31
CA ALA A 741 -13.26 -3.84 20.15
C ALA A 741 -13.95 -5.18 19.85
N PHE A 742 -13.24 -6.31 19.96
CA PHE A 742 -13.83 -7.63 19.77
C PHE A 742 -14.69 -8.07 20.95
N ASP A 743 -14.38 -7.69 22.17
CA ASP A 743 -15.25 -7.91 23.35
C ASP A 743 -16.59 -7.16 23.17
N ILE A 744 -16.58 -5.90 22.74
CA ILE A 744 -17.80 -5.13 22.42
C ILE A 744 -18.55 -5.75 21.24
N CYS A 745 -17.82 -6.18 20.22
CA CYS A 745 -18.40 -6.89 19.07
C CYS A 745 -19.06 -8.20 19.52
N ALA A 746 -18.50 -8.92 20.46
CA ALA A 746 -19.07 -10.13 21.08
C ALA A 746 -20.26 -9.84 22.01
N GLY A 747 -20.50 -8.57 22.37
CA GLY A 747 -21.67 -8.17 23.13
C GLY A 747 -21.41 -7.61 24.52
N GLN A 748 -20.14 -7.35 24.88
CA GLN A 748 -19.78 -6.70 26.14
C GLN A 748 -20.53 -5.36 26.29
N GLY A 749 -21.04 -5.09 27.47
CA GLY A 749 -21.81 -3.91 27.78
C GLY A 749 -21.00 -2.65 28.08
N TYR A 750 -21.69 -1.53 28.30
CA TYR A 750 -21.08 -0.22 28.55
C TYR A 750 -20.18 -0.22 29.80
N ASP A 751 -20.73 -0.67 30.97
CA ASP A 751 -20.01 -0.58 32.24
C ASP A 751 -18.75 -1.42 32.28
N GLU A 752 -18.80 -2.63 31.75
CA GLU A 752 -17.63 -3.50 31.63
C GLU A 752 -16.58 -2.90 30.70
N SER A 753 -17.01 -2.33 29.56
CA SER A 753 -16.12 -1.65 28.62
C SER A 753 -15.47 -0.41 29.26
N LYS A 754 -16.23 0.38 30.02
CA LYS A 754 -15.71 1.54 30.75
C LYS A 754 -14.66 1.12 31.80
N LYS A 755 -14.94 0.08 32.60
CA LYS A 755 -13.96 -0.49 33.53
C LYS A 755 -12.68 -0.93 32.85
N TYR A 756 -12.79 -1.58 31.69
CA TYR A 756 -11.62 -1.99 30.92
C TYR A 756 -10.79 -0.78 30.46
N ILE A 757 -11.44 0.28 29.94
CA ILE A 757 -10.77 1.51 29.49
C ILE A 757 -9.98 2.16 30.65
N LEU A 758 -10.59 2.32 31.83
CA LEU A 758 -9.93 2.90 32.98
C LEU A 758 -8.70 2.07 33.41
N LYS A 759 -8.86 0.74 33.45
CA LYS A 759 -7.75 -0.17 33.76
C LYS A 759 -6.64 -0.07 32.69
N ALA A 760 -6.98 -0.05 31.41
CA ALA A 760 -6.01 0.09 30.32
C ALA A 760 -5.27 1.43 30.40
N PHE A 761 -5.95 2.52 30.79
CA PHE A 761 -5.31 3.82 31.00
C PHE A 761 -4.32 3.80 32.16
N ASP A 762 -4.64 3.12 33.27
CA ASP A 762 -3.72 2.98 34.41
C ASP A 762 -2.51 2.09 34.06
N GLU A 763 -2.70 1.07 33.25
CA GLU A 763 -1.60 0.23 32.76
C GLU A 763 -0.74 0.99 31.74
N PHE A 764 -1.35 1.80 30.86
CA PHE A 764 -0.66 2.65 29.90
C PHE A 764 0.32 3.63 30.57
N LYS A 765 -0.07 4.24 31.67
CA LYS A 765 0.80 5.16 32.44
C LYS A 765 2.03 4.48 33.04
N LYS A 766 2.02 3.18 33.18
CA LYS A 766 3.13 2.38 33.75
C LYS A 766 4.09 1.84 32.70
N GLN A 767 3.74 1.96 31.40
CA GLN A 767 4.59 1.48 30.30
C GLN A 767 5.83 2.36 30.11
N LYS A 768 6.85 1.83 29.44
CA LYS A 768 7.98 2.64 28.98
C LYS A 768 7.50 3.66 27.92
N LEU A 769 8.13 4.82 27.86
CA LEU A 769 7.75 5.88 26.93
C LEU A 769 7.87 5.42 25.45
N GLU A 770 8.81 4.56 25.15
CA GLU A 770 9.02 3.97 23.83
C GLU A 770 7.88 3.05 23.39
N ASP A 771 7.18 2.42 24.33
CA ASP A 771 6.06 1.49 24.07
C ASP A 771 4.73 2.23 23.90
N ILE A 772 4.64 3.46 24.41
CA ILE A 772 3.44 4.29 24.35
C ILE A 772 3.54 5.48 23.37
N CYS A 773 4.71 5.69 22.74
CA CYS A 773 4.91 6.76 21.78
C CYS A 773 4.22 6.48 20.45
N GLY A 774 3.75 7.52 19.78
CA GLY A 774 3.33 7.45 18.39
C GLY A 774 4.52 7.50 17.43
N ARG A 775 4.34 7.01 16.21
CA ARG A 775 5.38 6.97 15.18
C ARG A 775 4.97 7.80 13.97
N LYS A 776 5.84 8.63 13.46
CA LYS A 776 5.60 9.47 12.26
C LYS A 776 6.85 9.53 11.39
N SER A 777 6.68 10.05 10.19
CA SER A 777 7.78 10.43 9.30
C SER A 777 7.45 11.74 8.61
N ILE A 778 8.47 12.46 8.20
CA ILE A 778 8.29 13.68 7.42
C ILE A 778 9.07 13.56 6.11
N LYS A 779 8.34 13.56 4.98
CA LYS A 779 8.95 13.44 3.65
C LYS A 779 9.63 14.75 3.21
N GLU A 780 8.98 15.88 3.46
CA GLU A 780 9.37 17.22 2.96
C GLU A 780 9.43 18.22 4.14
N TYR A 781 10.39 18.01 5.06
CA TYR A 781 10.53 18.87 6.23
C TYR A 781 10.78 20.33 5.82
N THR A 782 11.70 20.56 4.89
CA THR A 782 12.10 21.90 4.41
C THR A 782 10.97 22.66 3.70
N LYS A 783 9.97 21.95 3.15
CA LYS A 783 8.79 22.60 2.55
C LYS A 783 7.90 23.27 3.59
N TYR A 784 7.80 22.66 4.77
CA TYR A 784 6.93 23.15 5.86
C TYR A 784 7.70 24.00 6.87
N VAL A 785 9.02 23.85 6.92
CA VAL A 785 9.94 24.59 7.77
C VAL A 785 11.06 25.14 6.88
N PRO A 786 10.78 26.23 6.12
CA PRO A 786 11.74 26.78 5.18
C PRO A 786 12.89 27.56 5.86
N GLU A 787 12.63 28.13 7.04
CA GLU A 787 13.62 28.90 7.78
C GLU A 787 14.62 27.99 8.50
N PRO A 788 15.89 28.36 8.57
CA PRO A 788 16.90 27.64 9.32
C PRO A 788 16.59 27.66 10.83
N ILE A 789 17.13 26.71 11.57
CA ILE A 789 16.77 26.53 13.00
C ILE A 789 17.24 27.74 13.83
N GLU A 790 18.29 28.44 13.43
CA GLU A 790 18.82 29.64 14.05
C GLU A 790 17.79 30.77 14.09
N HIS A 791 17.01 30.94 13.05
CA HIS A 791 15.89 31.90 13.00
C HIS A 791 14.92 31.71 14.18
N TYR A 792 14.52 30.45 14.48
CA TYR A 792 13.63 30.15 15.61
C TYR A 792 14.31 30.30 16.97
N ILE A 793 15.62 30.23 17.03
CA ILE A 793 16.37 30.47 18.27
C ILE A 793 16.47 31.98 18.54
N ASP A 794 16.74 32.78 17.52
CA ASP A 794 16.96 34.23 17.62
C ASP A 794 15.65 35.00 17.82
N GLU A 795 14.60 34.67 17.06
CA GLU A 795 13.29 35.33 17.15
C GLU A 795 12.36 34.74 18.24
N GLY A 796 12.72 33.61 18.80
CA GLY A 796 11.93 32.91 19.84
C GLY A 796 10.92 31.92 19.24
N PHE A 797 11.07 30.68 19.64
CA PHE A 797 10.16 29.59 19.23
C PHE A 797 8.86 29.59 20.04
N ASN A 798 7.72 29.58 19.34
CA ASN A 798 6.41 29.34 19.93
C ASN A 798 5.64 28.31 19.09
N TYR A 799 5.40 27.14 19.65
CA TYR A 799 4.78 26.02 18.97
C TYR A 799 3.41 26.33 18.36
N GLN A 800 2.61 27.16 19.03
CA GLN A 800 1.26 27.54 18.56
C GLN A 800 1.28 28.43 17.32
N LYS A 801 2.33 29.22 17.16
CA LYS A 801 2.48 30.15 16.03
C LYS A 801 3.13 29.51 14.79
N VAL A 802 3.67 28.30 14.94
CA VAL A 802 4.30 27.59 13.82
C VAL A 802 3.22 27.06 12.88
N GLY A 803 3.34 27.39 11.60
CA GLY A 803 2.53 26.83 10.51
C GLY A 803 2.93 25.39 10.16
N GLY A 804 2.27 24.83 9.15
CA GLY A 804 2.56 23.50 8.62
C GLY A 804 1.73 22.38 9.23
N ILE A 805 2.11 21.14 8.90
CA ILE A 805 1.42 19.92 9.36
C ILE A 805 1.94 19.49 10.74
N PHE A 806 1.17 18.64 11.43
CA PHE A 806 1.54 18.14 12.76
C PHE A 806 2.99 17.59 12.81
N GLN A 807 3.37 16.77 11.82
CA GLN A 807 4.70 16.15 11.75
C GLN A 807 5.82 17.20 11.67
N SER A 808 5.63 18.29 10.91
CA SER A 808 6.64 19.33 10.81
C SER A 808 6.77 20.16 12.09
N LYS A 809 5.67 20.42 12.78
CA LYS A 809 5.67 21.14 14.06
C LYS A 809 6.43 20.41 15.15
N ILE A 810 6.15 19.09 15.31
CA ILE A 810 6.81 18.29 16.36
C ILE A 810 8.28 18.04 16.04
N ALA A 811 8.63 17.90 14.76
CA ALA A 811 10.02 17.78 14.31
C ALA A 811 10.79 19.08 14.54
N LEU A 812 10.17 20.23 14.23
CA LEU A 812 10.78 21.54 14.51
C LEU A 812 10.96 21.75 16.02
N ALA A 813 9.98 21.39 16.84
CA ALA A 813 10.10 21.47 18.31
C ALA A 813 11.31 20.67 18.81
N TYR A 814 11.50 19.46 18.30
CA TYR A 814 12.66 18.64 18.63
C TYR A 814 13.98 19.29 18.16
N ASN A 815 14.06 19.67 16.90
CA ASN A 815 15.26 20.32 16.36
C ASN A 815 15.62 21.59 17.13
N TYR A 816 14.62 22.41 17.49
CA TYR A 816 14.80 23.59 18.32
C TYR A 816 15.40 23.24 19.70
N MET A 817 14.86 22.22 20.36
CA MET A 817 15.33 21.82 21.70
C MET A 817 16.77 21.31 21.67
N ILE A 818 17.10 20.41 20.75
CA ILE A 818 18.46 19.86 20.66
C ILE A 818 19.49 20.93 20.30
N THR A 819 19.16 21.85 19.41
CA THR A 819 20.08 22.94 18.99
C THR A 819 20.25 23.98 20.10
N LYS A 820 19.14 24.46 20.66
CA LYS A 820 19.18 25.49 21.72
C LYS A 820 19.94 25.05 22.96
N TYR A 821 19.74 23.81 23.38
CA TYR A 821 20.39 23.27 24.58
C TYR A 821 21.63 22.45 24.28
N LYS A 822 22.11 22.50 23.02
CA LYS A 822 23.31 21.77 22.54
C LYS A 822 23.35 20.33 22.96
N LEU A 823 22.18 19.63 22.77
CA LEU A 823 22.05 18.24 23.13
C LEU A 823 22.63 17.34 22.02
N PRO A 824 23.28 16.21 22.37
CA PRO A 824 24.03 15.37 21.42
C PRO A 824 23.09 14.42 20.64
N TYR A 825 22.01 14.92 20.06
CA TYR A 825 21.04 14.14 19.30
C TYR A 825 20.98 14.61 17.84
N THR A 826 20.66 13.64 16.93
CA THR A 826 20.59 13.88 15.49
C THR A 826 19.35 14.69 15.12
N PRO A 827 19.46 15.77 14.33
CA PRO A 827 18.30 16.53 13.86
C PRO A 827 17.37 15.69 12.95
N ILE A 828 16.08 16.00 13.01
CA ILE A 828 15.08 15.47 12.08
C ILE A 828 15.14 16.28 10.78
N VAL A 829 15.34 15.59 9.67
CA VAL A 829 15.43 16.15 8.31
C VAL A 829 14.43 15.45 7.37
N ASN A 830 14.43 15.81 6.08
CA ASN A 830 13.61 15.15 5.06
C ASN A 830 13.80 13.63 5.09
N GLY A 831 12.69 12.90 5.06
CA GLY A 831 12.69 11.43 5.08
C GLY A 831 12.85 10.78 6.47
N THR A 832 13.19 11.55 7.51
CA THR A 832 13.39 10.99 8.86
C THR A 832 12.11 10.37 9.43
N LYS A 833 12.25 9.17 9.97
CA LYS A 833 11.23 8.52 10.83
C LYS A 833 11.56 8.82 12.28
N PHE A 834 10.55 9.12 13.06
CA PHE A 834 10.71 9.50 14.46
C PHE A 834 9.52 9.08 15.30
N ASN A 835 9.75 8.97 16.59
CA ASN A 835 8.73 8.79 17.60
C ASN A 835 8.24 10.16 18.10
N TYR A 836 7.05 10.21 18.71
CA TYR A 836 6.58 11.43 19.36
C TYR A 836 5.74 11.12 20.58
N LEU A 837 5.72 12.07 21.51
CA LEU A 837 4.82 12.07 22.68
C LEU A 837 4.10 13.41 22.77
N TYR A 838 2.89 13.37 23.26
CA TYR A 838 2.20 14.57 23.74
C TYR A 838 2.80 14.97 25.09
N VAL A 839 2.95 16.25 25.29
CA VAL A 839 3.49 16.84 26.53
C VAL A 839 2.57 17.97 26.99
N LYS A 840 2.52 18.20 28.28
CA LYS A 840 1.69 19.25 28.83
C LYS A 840 2.17 20.63 28.34
N PRO A 841 1.26 21.51 27.88
CA PRO A 841 1.61 22.81 27.27
C PRO A 841 2.07 23.86 28.29
N ASN A 842 2.22 23.52 29.56
CA ASN A 842 2.71 24.40 30.64
C ASN A 842 4.22 24.70 30.55
N ASN A 843 4.88 24.32 29.46
CA ASN A 843 6.29 24.56 29.21
C ASN A 843 6.54 25.92 28.54
N ARG A 844 7.78 26.41 28.62
CA ARG A 844 8.17 27.75 28.17
C ARG A 844 7.80 28.11 26.73
N ASN A 845 7.71 27.12 25.83
CA ASN A 845 7.48 27.32 24.40
C ASN A 845 6.07 26.86 23.95
N ASN A 846 5.17 26.55 24.89
CA ASN A 846 3.82 26.02 24.64
C ASN A 846 3.83 24.80 23.71
N ILE A 847 4.83 23.94 23.83
CA ILE A 847 4.95 22.72 23.08
C ILE A 847 3.90 21.72 23.60
N GLU A 848 3.03 21.24 22.74
CA GLU A 848 1.98 20.25 23.06
C GLU A 848 2.39 18.83 22.68
N ALA A 849 3.31 18.69 21.72
CA ALA A 849 3.88 17.41 21.34
C ALA A 849 5.29 17.62 20.80
N ILE A 850 6.14 16.62 21.01
CA ILE A 850 7.54 16.69 20.57
C ILE A 850 7.98 15.36 19.98
N ALA A 851 8.76 15.44 18.89
CA ALA A 851 9.37 14.27 18.27
C ALA A 851 10.65 13.86 19.00
N PHE A 852 11.11 12.63 18.75
CA PHE A 852 12.44 12.16 19.14
C PHE A 852 12.85 10.96 18.28
N ILE A 853 14.17 10.74 18.16
CA ILE A 853 14.72 9.62 17.39
C ILE A 853 15.22 8.56 18.38
N GLY A 854 14.86 7.29 18.14
CA GLY A 854 15.22 6.20 19.04
C GLY A 854 14.52 6.28 20.40
N ASN A 855 15.29 6.32 21.47
CA ASN A 855 14.79 6.40 22.84
C ASN A 855 14.50 7.85 23.26
N TRP A 856 13.63 8.01 24.23
CA TRP A 856 13.31 9.32 24.80
C TRP A 856 14.55 9.99 25.40
N PRO A 857 14.92 11.22 24.98
CA PRO A 857 16.05 11.94 25.53
C PRO A 857 15.89 12.21 27.03
N LYS A 858 16.79 11.72 27.88
CA LYS A 858 16.68 11.88 29.33
C LYS A 858 16.65 13.35 29.78
N GLU A 859 17.30 14.22 29.02
CA GLU A 859 17.35 15.66 29.27
C GLU A 859 15.97 16.30 29.08
N PHE A 860 15.09 15.72 28.27
CA PHE A 860 13.75 16.25 28.03
C PHE A 860 12.87 16.21 29.29
N ASN A 861 13.15 15.31 30.24
CA ASN A 861 12.45 15.27 31.53
C ASN A 861 12.61 16.56 32.36
N LYS A 862 13.62 17.41 32.06
CA LYS A 862 13.81 18.72 32.69
C LYS A 862 12.87 19.79 32.13
N TYR A 863 12.34 19.57 30.94
CA TYR A 863 11.59 20.58 30.19
C TYR A 863 10.15 20.20 29.96
N PHE A 864 9.83 18.92 29.99
CA PHE A 864 8.54 18.39 29.60
C PHE A 864 7.99 17.39 30.61
N GLU A 865 6.70 17.51 30.86
CA GLU A 865 5.88 16.51 31.52
C GLU A 865 5.05 15.81 30.44
N VAL A 866 5.08 14.47 30.40
CA VAL A 866 4.34 13.69 29.41
C VAL A 866 2.84 13.79 29.69
N ASP A 867 2.05 14.10 28.67
CA ASP A 867 0.59 14.12 28.73
C ASP A 867 0.04 12.74 28.35
N TYR A 868 0.01 11.85 29.33
CA TYR A 868 -0.49 10.48 29.16
C TYR A 868 -1.97 10.45 28.75
N GLU A 869 -2.79 11.38 29.25
CA GLU A 869 -4.20 11.43 28.92
C GLU A 869 -4.40 11.76 27.44
N THR A 870 -3.79 12.85 26.97
CA THR A 870 -3.86 13.21 25.54
C THR A 870 -3.28 12.12 24.66
N MET A 871 -2.17 11.49 25.06
CA MET A 871 -1.56 10.40 24.31
C MET A 871 -2.51 9.20 24.20
N PHE A 872 -3.12 8.77 25.30
CA PHE A 872 -4.08 7.68 25.32
C PHE A 872 -5.35 8.02 24.53
N ARG A 873 -5.93 9.22 24.71
CA ARG A 873 -7.10 9.68 23.95
C ARG A 873 -6.88 9.69 22.45
N LYS A 874 -5.72 10.09 22.00
CA LYS A 874 -5.40 10.17 20.55
C LYS A 874 -5.03 8.82 19.95
N SER A 875 -4.56 7.87 20.76
CA SER A 875 -4.04 6.59 20.26
C SER A 875 -5.03 5.43 20.45
N PHE A 876 -5.72 5.37 21.58
CA PHE A 876 -6.63 4.28 21.95
C PHE A 876 -8.12 4.63 21.73
N MET A 877 -8.56 5.79 22.18
CA MET A 877 -9.99 6.09 22.24
C MET A 877 -10.75 6.19 20.91
N PRO A 878 -10.14 6.58 19.75
CA PRO A 878 -10.92 6.91 18.56
C PRO A 878 -11.81 5.76 18.02
N VAL A 879 -11.31 4.53 18.07
CA VAL A 879 -12.06 3.35 17.61
C VAL A 879 -13.17 3.02 18.61
N ILE A 880 -12.82 2.99 19.88
CA ILE A 880 -13.76 2.62 20.96
C ILE A 880 -14.88 3.65 21.10
N GLU A 881 -14.57 4.95 21.06
CA GLU A 881 -15.60 6.00 21.06
C GLU A 881 -16.51 5.93 19.84
N SER A 882 -15.97 5.55 18.68
CA SER A 882 -16.79 5.31 17.49
C SER A 882 -17.78 4.15 17.72
N MET A 883 -17.36 3.05 18.36
CA MET A 883 -18.26 1.94 18.72
C MET A 883 -19.33 2.39 19.71
N PHE A 884 -18.95 3.17 20.73
CA PHE A 884 -19.90 3.69 21.72
C PHE A 884 -20.95 4.62 21.10
N LYS A 885 -20.54 5.45 20.12
CA LYS A 885 -21.47 6.32 19.38
C LYS A 885 -22.45 5.49 18.52
N VAL A 886 -21.96 4.49 17.83
CA VAL A 886 -22.79 3.57 17.02
C VAL A 886 -23.78 2.80 17.90
N LYS A 887 -23.38 2.43 19.10
CA LYS A 887 -24.25 1.78 20.11
C LYS A 887 -25.18 2.76 20.84
N ASN A 888 -25.10 4.06 20.57
CA ASN A 888 -25.79 5.11 21.30
C ASN A 888 -25.51 5.12 22.82
N TRP A 889 -24.34 4.65 23.23
CA TRP A 889 -23.89 4.69 24.61
C TRP A 889 -23.38 6.07 25.00
N ILE A 890 -22.89 6.84 24.04
CA ILE A 890 -22.52 8.25 24.20
C ILE A 890 -23.08 9.07 23.02
N GLY A 891 -23.25 10.36 23.20
CA GLY A 891 -23.71 11.28 22.15
C GLY A 891 -22.67 11.48 21.05
N PRO A 892 -23.07 11.98 19.87
CA PRO A 892 -22.18 12.11 18.70
C PRO A 892 -20.95 13.00 18.94
N LYS A 893 -21.04 13.95 19.86
CA LYS A 893 -19.97 14.89 20.22
C LYS A 893 -19.30 14.58 21.57
N ASP A 894 -19.82 13.60 22.29
CA ASP A 894 -19.33 13.26 23.60
C ASP A 894 -18.09 12.38 23.54
N SER A 895 -17.32 12.38 24.62
CA SER A 895 -16.16 11.51 24.84
C SER A 895 -16.30 10.80 26.19
N ILE A 896 -15.64 9.64 26.31
CA ILE A 896 -15.67 8.84 27.54
C ILE A 896 -14.77 9.50 28.57
N SER A 897 -15.27 9.65 29.81
CA SER A 897 -14.46 10.11 30.94
C SER A 897 -13.40 9.07 31.30
N LEU A 898 -12.15 9.51 31.50
CA LEU A 898 -11.05 8.70 32.03
C LEU A 898 -10.89 8.84 33.55
N GLU A 899 -11.81 9.50 34.19
CA GLU A 899 -11.90 9.58 35.64
C GLU A 899 -12.90 8.54 36.17
N GLU A 900 -12.63 7.95 37.32
CA GLU A 900 -13.62 7.14 38.04
C GLU A 900 -14.75 8.02 38.49
N GLU A 901 -15.98 7.66 38.15
CA GLU A 901 -17.15 8.28 38.78
C GLU A 901 -17.17 7.85 40.25
N ILE A 902 -16.96 8.80 41.16
CA ILE A 902 -17.20 8.56 42.59
C ILE A 902 -18.71 8.36 42.70
N GLN A 903 -19.14 7.11 42.86
CA GLN A 903 -20.54 6.84 43.25
C GLN A 903 -20.76 7.45 44.61
N LEU A 904 -21.47 8.58 44.63
CA LEU A 904 -21.93 9.27 45.85
C LEU A 904 -23.14 8.59 46.50
N ASP A 905 -23.53 7.39 46.00
CA ASP A 905 -24.72 6.67 46.50
C ASP A 905 -24.60 6.09 47.91
N GLY A 906 -23.52 6.35 48.62
CA GLY A 906 -23.34 5.89 49.98
C GLY A 906 -23.29 7.02 51.07
N PHE A 907 -23.48 8.29 50.69
CA PHE A 907 -23.35 9.40 51.64
C PHE A 907 -24.67 10.04 52.07
N PHE A 908 -25.81 9.52 51.64
CA PHE A 908 -27.16 10.02 52.01
C PHE A 908 -28.10 8.91 52.51
N GLU A 909 -27.59 7.92 53.23
CA GLU A 909 -28.40 7.07 54.10
C GLU A 909 -28.13 7.36 55.59
#